data_8d36d8bb9e27c490b5d0fbd781385719
#
_entry.id   8d36d8bb9e27c490b5d0fbd781385719
#
_cell.length_a   1.000
_cell.length_b   1.000
_cell.length_c   1.000
_cell.angle_alpha   90.00
_cell.angle_beta   90.00
_cell.angle_gamma   90.00
#
_symmetry.space_group_name_H-M   'P 1'
#
loop_
_entity.id
_entity.type
_entity.pdbx_description
1 polymer ?
#
loop_
_entity_poly.entity_id
_entity_poly.type
_entity_poly.pdbx_seq_one_letter_code
_entity_poly.pdbx_strand_id
1 'polypeptide(L)'
;MKRKAFIVLFGAVLLLMATALTEYLFYRQDENTWVERFESRLHEQERKADHLLATFRDSVDIDSEEWEEDLIFVGIREGRVFFWTNEIIGDRHLSELLTSGRNFTKIGNTYYEIRRKRYKDIDYYALLRIKDDYPYTGKYIKNNFGKFLNISEENIGQVEISTVTVEQGHLITDKDGMGLFFIVYGDHYKERASNYLLLSFYLLFFLSLFYVYDLVLKHTDCWKRQLLYFAGFILFLAGLRYFMQAFRLPPTIYRLPIFDETFSKKIFITSIGDLLLTTFCIFQVCYITLSNIRINYQDEKLLHYRYLFTGGIIFLIFLYVDFFNFSIDLVVENMDIHLNIAQLVPVGLSSILSFVAIIMGGLVIVITIYGAVSVFWHMMSFITVIKVVTYMCVLLSLVSYMFSLYTNFWDCFFIWIVTVLLAVNRYLLKRDIQRSIYILVIFLLSIYVVMVTKKYESYKEQRQRMNYATELIEERDYNFEKRLVEIDRVIRGSEELKGWIEVGEEQEAEALLSGELLDLRGYNYSCEITFCRAGDSLWLTDTREQWGCREYFEWIIRKNGHRIDDSGFYSIGVFDGYVTYIGRYRFGEVNLYLRFDAVKDDEGIGYPQILSRKSADGKEDGYFYSYAKYSYGELVSSSGNFVYYKKLSAFGKDARNFDLFNKDKYSHMLIPVDNNSTLVISLHENTFALYYMNVLYAFFVCILISSYGLFFNVNRNINFRQGTLRARIKNSIISLIFILFVILTALSIYMNTVSFKGRHNAKAIELLKYVNKELERLPCVDARKCPEVTGRLSDMSELLLIDINIYSRQGKLIATSRPEIFEYGFEGTLVDPEALKQIEKLGVTSYIANGKVGELTYMSAYMPLVLDNGKSYILNIPYFAQNDELNLDIIIMVVITVNIAIVMMVLAFILSGLVAERVTRPLQMLNDKLKKMHVGGKNEKIVYNHADEVGRLVEEYNNMVDKLDESIVQLAKSERESAWREMARQIA
;
A
#
# COMPACT_ATOMS: atom_id res chain seq x y z
N MET A 1 -20.20 -40.36 -20.76
CA MET A 1 -19.19 -39.34 -20.37
C MET A 1 -19.40 -38.00 -21.03
N LYS A 2 -19.65 -37.86 -22.32
CA LYS A 2 -20.16 -36.60 -22.92
C LYS A 2 -21.31 -36.01 -22.10
N ARG A 3 -22.14 -36.88 -21.49
CA ARG A 3 -23.26 -36.52 -20.63
C ARG A 3 -22.81 -35.87 -19.31
N LYS A 4 -21.67 -36.29 -18.70
CA LYS A 4 -21.15 -35.66 -17.46
C LYS A 4 -20.54 -34.27 -17.75
N ALA A 5 -19.73 -34.15 -18.80
CA ALA A 5 -19.16 -32.84 -19.19
C ALA A 5 -20.27 -31.86 -19.61
N PHE A 6 -21.30 -32.36 -20.32
CA PHE A 6 -22.49 -31.59 -20.71
C PHE A 6 -23.29 -31.12 -19.48
N ILE A 7 -23.52 -32.01 -18.49
CA ILE A 7 -24.25 -31.68 -17.25
C ILE A 7 -23.49 -30.58 -16.46
N VAL A 8 -22.17 -30.72 -16.34
CA VAL A 8 -21.34 -29.73 -15.62
C VAL A 8 -21.33 -28.38 -16.36
N LEU A 9 -21.15 -28.40 -17.67
CA LEU A 9 -21.19 -27.19 -18.50
C LEU A 9 -22.57 -26.51 -18.44
N PHE A 10 -23.65 -27.30 -18.55
CA PHE A 10 -25.01 -26.78 -18.44
C PHE A 10 -25.29 -26.19 -17.08
N GLY A 11 -24.85 -26.86 -16.00
CA GLY A 11 -24.93 -26.35 -14.64
C GLY A 11 -24.13 -25.05 -14.45
N ALA A 12 -22.93 -24.97 -15.05
CA ALA A 12 -22.10 -23.78 -15.01
C ALA A 12 -22.74 -22.57 -15.72
N VAL A 13 -23.33 -22.82 -16.91
CA VAL A 13 -24.05 -21.78 -17.66
C VAL A 13 -25.31 -21.32 -16.90
N LEU A 14 -26.05 -22.25 -16.29
CA LEU A 14 -27.21 -21.93 -15.46
C LEU A 14 -26.80 -21.08 -14.24
N LEU A 15 -25.71 -21.45 -13.61
CA LEU A 15 -25.14 -20.69 -12.49
C LEU A 15 -24.75 -19.27 -12.93
N LEU A 16 -24.08 -19.15 -14.09
CA LEU A 16 -23.70 -17.84 -14.64
C LEU A 16 -24.94 -16.98 -14.95
N MET A 17 -25.98 -17.56 -15.56
CA MET A 17 -27.23 -16.85 -15.85
C MET A 17 -27.93 -16.40 -14.56
N ALA A 18 -27.99 -17.28 -13.57
CA ALA A 18 -28.61 -16.96 -12.27
C ALA A 18 -27.83 -15.85 -11.54
N THR A 19 -26.47 -15.93 -11.53
CA THR A 19 -25.64 -14.87 -10.93
C THR A 19 -25.74 -13.56 -11.69
N ALA A 20 -25.74 -13.56 -13.01
CA ALA A 20 -25.90 -12.35 -13.81
C ALA A 20 -27.30 -11.70 -13.61
N LEU A 21 -28.35 -12.52 -13.48
CA LEU A 21 -29.70 -12.03 -13.20
C LEU A 21 -29.81 -11.45 -11.80
N THR A 22 -29.25 -12.12 -10.78
CA THR A 22 -29.23 -11.61 -9.40
C THR A 22 -28.39 -10.32 -9.31
N GLU A 23 -27.27 -10.25 -10.01
CA GLU A 23 -26.45 -9.06 -10.12
C GLU A 23 -27.21 -7.90 -10.78
N TYR A 24 -27.87 -8.16 -11.92
CA TYR A 24 -28.67 -7.17 -12.62
C TYR A 24 -29.81 -6.62 -11.72
N LEU A 25 -30.52 -7.50 -11.02
CA LEU A 25 -31.58 -7.10 -10.12
C LEU A 25 -31.06 -6.30 -8.90
N PHE A 26 -29.89 -6.70 -8.38
CA PHE A 26 -29.23 -6.02 -7.28
C PHE A 26 -28.81 -4.59 -7.64
N TYR A 27 -28.21 -4.39 -8.83
CA TYR A 27 -27.76 -3.07 -9.26
C TYR A 27 -28.86 -2.17 -9.85
N ARG A 28 -30.00 -2.72 -10.27
CA ARG A 28 -31.13 -1.95 -10.77
C ARG A 28 -31.93 -1.27 -9.66
N GLN A 29 -31.81 -1.73 -8.42
CA GLN A 29 -32.54 -1.16 -7.25
C GLN A 29 -31.88 0.09 -6.68
N ASP A 30 -30.74 0.56 -7.20
CA ASP A 30 -29.78 1.35 -6.43
C ASP A 30 -30.03 2.84 -6.28
N GLU A 31 -30.71 3.53 -7.20
CA GLU A 31 -30.79 5.01 -7.14
C GLU A 31 -31.75 5.53 -6.06
N ASN A 32 -32.93 4.98 -5.94
CA ASN A 32 -33.91 5.42 -4.89
C ASN A 32 -33.61 4.77 -3.53
N THR A 33 -33.09 3.56 -3.50
CA THR A 33 -32.79 2.82 -2.27
C THR A 33 -31.60 3.37 -1.48
N TRP A 34 -30.71 4.13 -2.12
CA TRP A 34 -29.59 4.76 -1.41
C TRP A 34 -30.07 5.93 -0.54
N VAL A 35 -30.92 6.80 -1.07
CA VAL A 35 -31.48 7.94 -0.32
C VAL A 35 -32.31 7.43 0.86
N GLU A 36 -33.14 6.40 0.64
CA GLU A 36 -33.93 5.78 1.72
C GLU A 36 -33.04 5.17 2.81
N ARG A 37 -31.91 4.55 2.44
CA ARG A 37 -30.93 4.03 3.41
C ARG A 37 -30.22 5.13 4.16
N PHE A 38 -29.88 6.22 3.48
CA PHE A 38 -29.29 7.40 4.10
C PHE A 38 -30.23 7.99 5.15
N GLU A 39 -31.48 8.26 4.79
CA GLU A 39 -32.52 8.75 5.73
C GLU A 39 -32.76 7.78 6.88
N SER A 40 -32.84 6.47 6.59
CA SER A 40 -33.04 5.46 7.63
C SER A 40 -31.95 5.46 8.69
N ARG A 41 -30.66 5.62 8.26
CA ARG A 41 -29.52 5.72 9.17
C ARG A 41 -29.51 7.02 9.95
N LEU A 42 -29.87 8.13 9.30
CA LEU A 42 -30.02 9.42 9.96
C LEU A 42 -31.12 9.34 11.05
N HIS A 43 -32.29 8.82 10.73
CA HIS A 43 -33.40 8.65 11.67
C HIS A 43 -33.04 7.70 12.83
N GLU A 44 -32.18 6.72 12.62
CA GLU A 44 -31.67 5.85 13.70
C GLU A 44 -30.82 6.64 14.68
N GLN A 45 -29.90 7.50 14.17
CA GLN A 45 -29.07 8.36 15.01
C GLN A 45 -29.89 9.46 15.72
N GLU A 46 -30.87 10.03 15.07
CA GLU A 46 -31.83 10.97 15.70
C GLU A 46 -32.54 10.33 16.90
N ARG A 47 -33.01 9.10 16.75
CA ARG A 47 -33.67 8.36 17.85
C ARG A 47 -32.71 8.11 19.01
N LYS A 48 -31.44 7.77 18.73
CA LYS A 48 -30.41 7.64 19.77
C LYS A 48 -30.15 8.96 20.48
N ALA A 49 -29.98 10.05 19.70
CA ALA A 49 -29.76 11.39 20.25
C ALA A 49 -30.92 11.83 21.18
N ASP A 50 -32.17 11.65 20.76
CA ASP A 50 -33.33 11.99 21.56
C ASP A 50 -33.44 11.12 22.81
N HIS A 51 -33.11 9.83 22.72
CA HIS A 51 -33.09 8.94 23.87
C HIS A 51 -32.08 9.41 24.91
N LEU A 52 -30.86 9.74 24.48
CA LEU A 52 -29.81 10.24 25.37
C LEU A 52 -30.15 11.62 25.95
N LEU A 53 -30.67 12.56 25.12
CA LEU A 53 -31.17 13.84 25.61
C LEU A 53 -32.26 13.67 26.66
N ALA A 54 -33.09 12.61 26.56
CA ALA A 54 -34.15 12.35 27.54
C ALA A 54 -33.60 11.97 28.93
N THR A 55 -32.38 11.46 29.02
CA THR A 55 -31.73 11.08 30.28
C THR A 55 -31.07 12.26 31.02
N PHE A 56 -30.77 13.37 30.29
CA PHE A 56 -30.07 14.51 30.86
C PHE A 56 -30.94 15.28 31.87
N ARG A 57 -30.35 15.58 33.03
CA ARG A 57 -30.96 16.31 34.17
C ARG A 57 -29.95 17.34 34.71
N ASP A 58 -30.09 17.75 35.99
CA ASP A 58 -29.23 18.75 36.63
C ASP A 58 -27.74 18.37 36.69
N SER A 59 -27.42 17.09 36.71
CA SER A 59 -26.05 16.56 36.60
C SER A 59 -26.00 15.49 35.50
N VAL A 60 -25.08 15.60 34.57
CA VAL A 60 -24.82 14.63 33.51
C VAL A 60 -23.75 13.69 34.02
N ASP A 61 -24.14 12.51 34.47
CA ASP A 61 -23.24 11.47 34.96
C ASP A 61 -23.37 10.27 33.98
N ILE A 62 -22.87 10.45 32.76
CA ILE A 62 -22.87 9.42 31.72
C ILE A 62 -21.42 8.99 31.56
N ASP A 63 -21.21 7.65 31.60
CA ASP A 63 -19.90 7.08 31.34
C ASP A 63 -19.44 7.42 29.92
N SER A 64 -18.21 7.85 29.77
CA SER A 64 -17.60 8.26 28.52
C SER A 64 -17.54 7.17 27.43
N GLU A 65 -17.76 5.90 27.79
CA GLU A 65 -17.79 4.77 26.88
C GLU A 65 -19.02 4.73 25.95
N GLU A 66 -20.09 5.46 26.27
CA GLU A 66 -21.33 5.49 25.44
C GLU A 66 -21.33 6.60 24.38
N TRP A 67 -20.29 7.44 24.30
CA TRP A 67 -20.31 8.60 23.42
C TRP A 67 -19.71 8.27 22.04
N GLU A 68 -20.56 8.44 21.03
CA GLU A 68 -20.14 8.27 19.63
C GLU A 68 -19.43 9.53 19.11
N GLU A 69 -18.41 9.37 18.29
CA GLU A 69 -17.59 10.47 17.71
C GLU A 69 -18.45 11.46 16.91
N ASP A 70 -19.50 10.99 16.22
CA ASP A 70 -20.37 11.78 15.35
C ASP A 70 -21.59 12.37 16.07
N LEU A 71 -21.75 12.13 17.38
CA LEU A 71 -22.85 12.62 18.19
C LEU A 71 -22.32 13.44 19.37
N ILE A 72 -22.41 14.76 19.25
CA ILE A 72 -21.86 15.72 20.20
C ILE A 72 -22.97 16.31 21.05
N PHE A 73 -22.78 16.33 22.38
CA PHE A 73 -23.71 16.95 23.29
C PHE A 73 -23.12 18.22 23.92
N VAL A 74 -23.93 19.26 24.02
CA VAL A 74 -23.55 20.53 24.63
C VAL A 74 -24.65 20.98 25.59
N GLY A 75 -24.25 21.33 26.82
CA GLY A 75 -25.13 21.90 27.83
C GLY A 75 -24.80 23.37 28.05
N ILE A 76 -25.84 24.22 27.91
CA ILE A 76 -25.73 25.67 28.04
C ILE A 76 -26.59 26.12 29.21
N ARG A 77 -26.00 26.88 30.15
CA ARG A 77 -26.67 27.52 31.27
C ARG A 77 -26.39 29.03 31.26
N GLU A 78 -27.37 29.88 31.28
CA GLU A 78 -27.21 31.35 31.26
C GLU A 78 -26.29 31.86 30.14
N GLY A 79 -26.37 31.25 28.95
CA GLY A 79 -25.54 31.61 27.80
C GLY A 79 -24.09 31.16 27.88
N ARG A 80 -23.71 30.30 28.85
CA ARG A 80 -22.36 29.73 28.98
C ARG A 80 -22.40 28.22 28.87
N VAL A 81 -21.39 27.65 28.13
CA VAL A 81 -21.21 26.22 28.05
C VAL A 81 -20.68 25.71 29.41
N PHE A 82 -21.37 24.75 30.00
CA PHE A 82 -20.92 24.11 31.24
C PHE A 82 -20.68 22.59 31.07
N PHE A 83 -21.16 22.02 29.96
CA PHE A 83 -21.01 20.62 29.62
C PHE A 83 -20.79 20.44 28.12
N TRP A 84 -19.85 19.59 27.70
CA TRP A 84 -19.60 19.22 26.31
C TRP A 84 -18.98 17.82 26.27
N THR A 85 -19.14 17.14 25.12
CA THR A 85 -18.62 15.79 24.92
C THR A 85 -17.48 15.72 23.90
N ASN A 86 -17.23 16.83 23.19
CA ASN A 86 -16.16 16.91 22.18
C ASN A 86 -15.55 18.31 22.14
N GLU A 87 -14.26 18.40 21.81
CA GLU A 87 -13.46 19.61 21.78
C GLU A 87 -13.80 20.60 20.65
N ILE A 88 -14.53 20.17 19.61
CA ILE A 88 -14.74 20.93 18.35
C ILE A 88 -15.51 22.25 18.57
N ILE A 89 -16.27 22.39 19.64
CA ILE A 89 -17.14 23.54 19.86
C ILE A 89 -16.45 24.61 20.71
N GLY A 90 -16.21 25.77 20.11
CA GLY A 90 -15.67 26.94 20.77
C GLY A 90 -16.70 28.07 20.99
N ASP A 91 -16.28 29.13 21.71
CA ASP A 91 -17.14 30.29 21.99
C ASP A 91 -17.72 31.01 20.75
N ARG A 92 -17.01 31.03 19.63
CA ARG A 92 -17.51 31.59 18.36
C ARG A 92 -18.70 30.80 17.86
N HIS A 93 -18.62 29.48 17.90
CA HIS A 93 -19.66 28.59 17.43
C HIS A 93 -20.91 28.56 18.35
N LEU A 94 -20.74 28.96 19.62
CA LEU A 94 -21.84 29.07 20.57
C LEU A 94 -22.85 30.14 20.14
N SER A 95 -22.38 31.28 19.63
CA SER A 95 -23.25 32.33 19.12
C SER A 95 -24.04 31.88 17.88
N GLU A 96 -23.41 31.10 16.99
CA GLU A 96 -24.03 30.50 15.81
C GLU A 96 -25.10 29.48 16.21
N LEU A 97 -24.82 28.63 17.17
CA LEU A 97 -25.74 27.65 17.71
C LEU A 97 -26.99 28.31 18.34
N LEU A 98 -26.82 29.35 19.14
CA LEU A 98 -27.90 30.05 19.84
C LEU A 98 -28.75 30.90 18.90
N THR A 99 -28.18 31.43 17.83
CA THR A 99 -28.85 32.32 16.87
C THR A 99 -29.50 31.60 15.72
N SER A 100 -29.02 30.39 15.34
CA SER A 100 -29.49 29.72 14.13
C SER A 100 -30.98 29.38 14.14
N GLY A 101 -31.53 28.95 15.29
CA GLY A 101 -32.91 28.52 15.41
C GLY A 101 -33.38 27.44 14.42
N ARG A 102 -32.44 26.94 13.59
CA ARG A 102 -32.67 25.94 12.55
C ARG A 102 -32.23 24.55 13.04
N ASN A 103 -32.92 23.52 12.57
CA ASN A 103 -32.57 22.15 12.88
C ASN A 103 -31.34 21.65 12.13
N PHE A 104 -30.89 22.33 11.06
CA PHE A 104 -29.68 22.03 10.28
C PHE A 104 -28.91 23.31 9.97
N THR A 105 -27.60 23.31 10.30
CA THR A 105 -26.75 24.48 10.05
C THR A 105 -25.27 24.06 9.98
N LYS A 106 -24.44 24.92 9.37
CA LYS A 106 -22.98 24.78 9.42
C LYS A 106 -22.46 25.49 10.66
N ILE A 107 -21.71 24.79 11.48
CA ILE A 107 -21.02 25.30 12.66
C ILE A 107 -19.53 25.07 12.43
N GLY A 108 -18.75 26.15 12.32
CA GLY A 108 -17.34 26.07 11.91
C GLY A 108 -17.18 25.42 10.55
N ASN A 109 -16.45 24.34 10.48
CA ASN A 109 -16.17 23.59 9.24
C ASN A 109 -17.04 22.35 9.06
N THR A 110 -18.16 22.20 9.79
CA THR A 110 -18.95 20.96 9.74
C THR A 110 -20.45 21.30 9.71
N TYR A 111 -21.20 20.57 8.89
CA TYR A 111 -22.67 20.59 8.87
C TYR A 111 -23.21 19.67 9.95
N TYR A 112 -24.09 20.22 10.80
CA TYR A 112 -24.74 19.48 11.88
C TYR A 112 -26.24 19.54 11.74
N GLU A 113 -26.89 18.44 12.06
CA GLU A 113 -28.29 18.43 12.48
C GLU A 113 -28.33 18.67 13.98
N ILE A 114 -29.23 19.58 14.42
CA ILE A 114 -29.31 20.04 15.78
C ILE A 114 -30.63 19.59 16.38
N ARG A 115 -30.56 18.89 17.50
CA ARG A 115 -31.72 18.55 18.32
C ARG A 115 -31.58 19.22 19.69
N ARG A 116 -32.64 19.84 20.16
CA ARG A 116 -32.66 20.65 21.40
C ARG A 116 -33.62 20.10 22.40
N LYS A 117 -33.24 20.09 23.66
CA LYS A 117 -34.10 19.78 24.80
C LYS A 117 -33.82 20.76 25.94
N ARG A 118 -34.87 21.38 26.45
CA ARG A 118 -34.78 22.28 27.60
C ARG A 118 -35.18 21.57 28.87
N TYR A 119 -34.35 21.71 29.90
CA TYR A 119 -34.63 21.19 31.24
C TYR A 119 -34.33 22.28 32.25
N LYS A 120 -35.39 22.83 32.96
CA LYS A 120 -35.30 24.00 33.83
C LYS A 120 -34.61 25.17 33.09
N ASP A 121 -33.50 25.69 33.62
CA ASP A 121 -32.71 26.81 33.04
C ASP A 121 -31.55 26.34 32.14
N ILE A 122 -31.53 25.06 31.78
CA ILE A 122 -30.48 24.46 30.96
C ILE A 122 -31.05 24.07 29.61
N ASP A 123 -30.37 24.52 28.55
CA ASP A 123 -30.61 24.06 27.19
C ASP A 123 -29.55 23.01 26.82
N TYR A 124 -30.00 21.78 26.55
CA TYR A 124 -29.18 20.71 26.04
C TYR A 124 -29.35 20.61 24.54
N TYR A 125 -28.23 20.52 23.83
CA TYR A 125 -28.15 20.33 22.39
C TYR A 125 -27.45 19.02 22.08
N ALA A 126 -27.98 18.26 21.11
CA ALA A 126 -27.32 17.16 20.45
C ALA A 126 -27.03 17.58 19.01
N LEU A 127 -25.78 17.48 18.60
CA LEU A 127 -25.27 17.82 17.29
C LEU A 127 -24.87 16.53 16.59
N LEU A 128 -25.61 16.19 15.53
CA LEU A 128 -25.30 15.03 14.68
C LEU A 128 -24.41 15.53 13.53
N ARG A 129 -23.19 15.02 13.43
CA ARG A 129 -22.24 15.38 12.39
C ARG A 129 -22.68 14.78 11.07
N ILE A 130 -23.02 15.62 10.08
CA ILE A 130 -23.44 15.14 8.76
C ILE A 130 -22.28 15.11 7.78
N LYS A 131 -21.60 16.26 7.57
CA LYS A 131 -20.48 16.38 6.62
C LYS A 131 -19.52 17.48 7.04
N ASP A 132 -18.24 17.21 6.92
CA ASP A 132 -17.21 18.24 7.03
C ASP A 132 -17.08 19.02 5.73
N ASP A 133 -16.80 20.31 5.85
CA ASP A 133 -16.63 21.23 4.72
C ASP A 133 -15.54 22.24 5.06
N TYR A 134 -14.31 21.74 5.04
CA TYR A 134 -13.11 22.53 5.29
C TYR A 134 -12.76 23.42 4.09
N PRO A 135 -12.16 24.60 4.32
CA PRO A 135 -11.80 25.54 3.27
C PRO A 135 -10.73 24.98 2.33
N TYR A 136 -9.96 23.99 2.75
CA TYR A 136 -9.04 23.23 1.92
C TYR A 136 -8.96 21.77 2.36
N THR A 137 -8.60 20.91 1.43
CA THR A 137 -8.40 19.47 1.67
C THR A 137 -6.93 19.12 1.51
N GLY A 138 -6.44 18.21 2.33
CA GLY A 138 -5.04 17.74 2.32
C GLY A 138 -4.92 16.26 2.68
N LYS A 139 -3.71 15.81 2.97
CA LYS A 139 -3.46 14.41 3.39
C LYS A 139 -4.33 14.01 4.61
N TYR A 140 -4.45 14.89 5.58
CA TYR A 140 -5.13 14.63 6.85
C TYR A 140 -6.49 15.30 6.98
N ILE A 141 -6.76 16.33 6.21
CA ILE A 141 -8.01 17.09 6.22
C ILE A 141 -8.83 16.71 5.00
N LYS A 142 -9.94 16.02 5.22
CA LYS A 142 -10.86 15.57 4.18
C LYS A 142 -12.29 15.98 4.53
N ASN A 143 -13.09 16.26 3.52
CA ASN A 143 -14.51 16.61 3.68
C ASN A 143 -15.36 15.33 3.84
N ASN A 144 -15.20 14.65 4.95
CA ASN A 144 -15.85 13.37 5.22
C ASN A 144 -17.29 13.53 5.71
N PHE A 145 -18.11 12.51 5.42
CA PHE A 145 -19.44 12.36 6.05
C PHE A 145 -19.32 11.65 7.40
N GLY A 146 -20.33 11.85 8.26
CA GLY A 146 -20.43 11.10 9.52
C GLY A 146 -20.36 9.61 9.28
N LYS A 147 -19.59 8.89 10.12
CA LYS A 147 -19.33 7.44 9.95
C LYS A 147 -20.60 6.60 9.94
N PHE A 148 -21.64 7.04 10.69
CA PHE A 148 -22.92 6.35 10.73
C PHE A 148 -23.66 6.35 9.39
N LEU A 149 -23.38 7.31 8.50
CA LEU A 149 -23.95 7.38 7.15
C LEU A 149 -23.34 6.35 6.20
N ASN A 150 -22.15 5.83 6.53
CA ASN A 150 -21.42 4.77 5.80
C ASN A 150 -21.27 5.05 4.30
N ILE A 151 -20.79 6.25 3.98
CA ILE A 151 -20.44 6.66 2.61
C ILE A 151 -18.97 6.30 2.38
N SER A 152 -18.68 5.62 1.27
CA SER A 152 -17.30 5.26 0.94
C SER A 152 -16.46 6.50 0.60
N GLU A 153 -15.17 6.48 0.98
CA GLU A 153 -14.24 7.60 0.74
C GLU A 153 -14.20 8.08 -0.72
N GLU A 154 -14.34 7.17 -1.68
CA GLU A 154 -14.33 7.46 -3.11
C GLU A 154 -15.56 8.23 -3.60
N ASN A 155 -16.66 8.11 -2.88
CA ASN A 155 -17.92 8.77 -3.21
C ASN A 155 -18.09 10.11 -2.47
N ILE A 156 -17.24 10.43 -1.52
CA ILE A 156 -17.32 11.65 -0.71
C ILE A 156 -17.29 12.91 -1.60
N GLY A 157 -16.40 12.94 -2.60
CA GLY A 157 -16.28 14.05 -3.54
C GLY A 157 -17.41 14.15 -4.58
N GLN A 158 -18.28 13.14 -4.65
CA GLN A 158 -19.40 13.09 -5.62
C GLN A 158 -20.75 13.37 -4.97
N VAL A 159 -20.78 13.55 -3.66
CA VAL A 159 -22.00 13.87 -2.91
C VAL A 159 -21.87 15.26 -2.30
N GLU A 160 -22.71 16.18 -2.75
CA GLU A 160 -22.75 17.54 -2.24
C GLU A 160 -24.02 17.78 -1.42
N ILE A 161 -23.92 18.62 -0.38
CA ILE A 161 -25.01 19.07 0.44
C ILE A 161 -25.38 20.50 0.03
N SER A 162 -26.65 20.73 -0.26
CA SER A 162 -27.20 22.06 -0.54
C SER A 162 -28.33 22.42 0.43
N THR A 163 -28.26 23.61 0.98
CA THR A 163 -29.35 24.19 1.78
C THR A 163 -30.41 24.93 0.95
N VAL A 164 -30.13 25.05 -0.36
CA VAL A 164 -31.02 25.69 -1.34
C VAL A 164 -31.61 24.61 -2.26
N THR A 165 -32.85 24.82 -2.71
CA THR A 165 -33.52 23.91 -3.63
C THR A 165 -32.75 23.76 -4.94
N VAL A 166 -32.38 22.55 -5.32
CA VAL A 166 -31.67 22.20 -6.55
C VAL A 166 -32.56 21.29 -7.40
N GLU A 167 -32.66 21.51 -8.70
CA GLU A 167 -33.57 20.78 -9.61
C GLU A 167 -33.33 19.26 -9.65
N GLN A 168 -32.06 18.82 -9.36
CA GLN A 168 -31.69 17.40 -9.31
C GLN A 168 -31.37 16.90 -7.91
N GLY A 169 -31.71 17.66 -6.85
CA GLY A 169 -31.42 17.31 -5.46
C GLY A 169 -32.56 16.51 -4.81
N HIS A 170 -32.17 15.50 -4.01
CA HIS A 170 -33.11 14.76 -3.17
C HIS A 170 -33.22 15.44 -1.79
N LEU A 171 -34.42 15.81 -1.38
CA LEU A 171 -34.69 16.39 -0.07
C LEU A 171 -34.54 15.30 1.01
N ILE A 172 -33.70 15.52 1.98
CA ILE A 172 -33.55 14.68 3.17
C ILE A 172 -34.45 15.26 4.28
N THR A 173 -35.22 14.40 4.90
CA THR A 173 -36.16 14.75 5.98
C THR A 173 -35.69 14.18 7.31
N ASP A 174 -36.02 14.87 8.40
CA ASP A 174 -35.87 14.31 9.74
C ASP A 174 -36.95 13.26 10.03
N LYS A 175 -36.85 12.55 11.15
CA LYS A 175 -37.83 11.52 11.56
C LYS A 175 -39.24 12.05 11.74
N ASP A 176 -39.41 13.36 11.89
CA ASP A 176 -40.68 14.04 12.08
C ASP A 176 -41.26 14.58 10.74
N GLY A 177 -40.53 14.33 9.62
CA GLY A 177 -40.91 14.68 8.25
C GLY A 177 -40.58 16.13 7.85
N MET A 178 -39.78 16.85 8.65
CA MET A 178 -39.30 18.18 8.29
C MET A 178 -38.09 18.11 7.38
N GLY A 179 -38.10 18.89 6.31
CA GLY A 179 -36.95 18.96 5.38
C GLY A 179 -35.72 19.60 6.02
N LEU A 180 -34.57 18.92 5.93
CA LEU A 180 -33.31 19.37 6.48
C LEU A 180 -32.40 20.02 5.40
N PHE A 181 -32.07 19.28 4.36
CA PHE A 181 -31.16 19.71 3.28
C PHE A 181 -31.40 18.88 2.02
N PHE A 182 -30.82 19.34 0.91
CA PHE A 182 -30.79 18.58 -0.35
C PHE A 182 -29.47 17.89 -0.53
N ILE A 183 -29.50 16.64 -0.99
CA ILE A 183 -28.32 15.90 -1.46
C ILE A 183 -28.32 15.90 -2.98
N VAL A 184 -27.19 16.32 -3.57
CA VAL A 184 -26.90 16.24 -4.99
C VAL A 184 -25.77 15.26 -5.18
N TYR A 185 -25.92 14.27 -6.05
CA TYR A 185 -24.86 13.32 -6.38
C TYR A 185 -24.55 13.36 -7.87
N GLY A 186 -23.27 13.23 -8.19
CA GLY A 186 -22.79 13.24 -9.59
C GLY A 186 -23.11 11.92 -10.31
N ASP A 187 -23.12 11.94 -11.64
CA ASP A 187 -23.39 10.78 -12.52
C ASP A 187 -22.46 9.57 -12.29
N HIS A 188 -21.37 9.77 -11.55
CA HIS A 188 -20.37 8.74 -11.27
C HIS A 188 -20.48 8.11 -9.87
N TYR A 189 -21.49 8.50 -9.10
CA TYR A 189 -21.74 7.87 -7.80
C TYR A 189 -21.99 6.37 -7.97
N LYS A 190 -21.17 5.54 -7.33
CA LYS A 190 -21.26 4.10 -7.37
C LYS A 190 -21.21 3.53 -5.96
N GLU A 191 -22.34 3.06 -5.46
CA GLU A 191 -22.34 2.33 -4.20
C GLU A 191 -21.54 1.01 -4.41
N ARG A 192 -20.38 0.92 -3.76
CA ARG A 192 -19.54 -0.28 -3.76
C ARG A 192 -20.00 -1.28 -2.70
N ALA A 193 -21.16 -1.87 -2.88
CA ALA A 193 -21.48 -3.07 -2.14
C ALA A 193 -20.75 -4.26 -2.81
N SER A 194 -19.55 -4.60 -2.34
CA SER A 194 -18.86 -5.82 -2.78
C SER A 194 -19.62 -7.04 -2.26
N ASN A 195 -20.37 -7.66 -3.15
CA ASN A 195 -21.11 -8.86 -2.83
C ASN A 195 -20.19 -10.09 -2.95
N TYR A 196 -19.50 -10.44 -1.86
CA TYR A 196 -18.59 -11.59 -1.82
C TYR A 196 -19.25 -12.92 -2.19
N LEU A 197 -20.57 -13.03 -2.03
CA LEU A 197 -21.34 -14.21 -2.41
C LEU A 197 -21.40 -14.33 -3.94
N LEU A 198 -21.69 -13.23 -4.66
CA LEU A 198 -21.67 -13.20 -6.12
C LEU A 198 -20.27 -13.46 -6.67
N LEU A 199 -19.24 -12.87 -6.04
CA LEU A 199 -17.85 -13.13 -6.40
C LEU A 199 -17.50 -14.62 -6.27
N SER A 200 -17.95 -15.30 -5.22
CA SER A 200 -17.75 -16.74 -5.03
C SER A 200 -18.41 -17.58 -6.14
N PHE A 201 -19.59 -17.19 -6.62
CA PHE A 201 -20.27 -17.87 -7.72
C PHE A 201 -19.55 -17.68 -9.06
N TYR A 202 -19.02 -16.49 -9.36
CA TYR A 202 -18.18 -16.29 -10.53
C TYR A 202 -16.90 -17.13 -10.49
N LEU A 203 -16.26 -17.20 -9.32
CA LEU A 203 -15.08 -18.06 -9.13
C LEU A 203 -15.43 -19.54 -9.38
N LEU A 204 -16.57 -20.00 -8.88
CA LEU A 204 -17.05 -21.38 -9.08
C LEU A 204 -17.33 -21.65 -10.57
N PHE A 205 -17.87 -20.68 -11.31
CA PHE A 205 -18.05 -20.76 -12.75
C PHE A 205 -16.72 -20.97 -13.47
N PHE A 206 -15.69 -20.14 -13.21
CA PHE A 206 -14.38 -20.30 -13.81
C PHE A 206 -13.74 -21.67 -13.49
N LEU A 207 -13.82 -22.10 -12.24
CA LEU A 207 -13.31 -23.41 -11.84
C LEU A 207 -14.03 -24.55 -12.58
N SER A 208 -15.35 -24.45 -12.75
CA SER A 208 -16.13 -25.44 -13.50
C SER A 208 -15.74 -25.50 -14.98
N LEU A 209 -15.41 -24.35 -15.59
CA LEU A 209 -14.94 -24.26 -16.98
C LEU A 209 -13.60 -25.00 -17.16
N PHE A 210 -12.63 -24.80 -16.27
CA PHE A 210 -11.37 -25.54 -16.28
C PHE A 210 -11.56 -27.02 -16.01
N TYR A 211 -12.50 -27.41 -15.16
CA TYR A 211 -12.84 -28.80 -14.91
C TYR A 211 -13.43 -29.51 -16.15
N VAL A 212 -14.32 -28.82 -16.89
CA VAL A 212 -14.83 -29.33 -18.15
C VAL A 212 -13.72 -29.52 -19.18
N TYR A 213 -12.80 -28.55 -19.28
CA TYR A 213 -11.63 -28.63 -20.13
C TYR A 213 -10.74 -29.85 -19.79
N ASP A 214 -10.47 -30.09 -18.53
CA ASP A 214 -9.73 -31.28 -18.05
C ASP A 214 -10.43 -32.57 -18.42
N LEU A 215 -11.77 -32.64 -18.27
CA LEU A 215 -12.56 -33.80 -18.67
C LEU A 215 -12.49 -34.06 -20.18
N VAL A 216 -12.54 -33.03 -21.01
CA VAL A 216 -12.44 -33.15 -22.48
C VAL A 216 -11.10 -33.72 -22.90
N LEU A 217 -10.00 -33.18 -22.34
CA LEU A 217 -8.65 -33.63 -22.65
C LEU A 217 -8.40 -35.08 -22.22
N LYS A 218 -8.88 -35.49 -21.04
CA LYS A 218 -8.73 -36.86 -20.51
C LYS A 218 -9.33 -37.94 -21.41
N HIS A 219 -10.37 -37.57 -22.14
CA HIS A 219 -11.14 -38.53 -22.96
C HIS A 219 -10.80 -38.47 -24.44
N THR A 220 -9.83 -37.67 -24.82
CA THR A 220 -9.36 -37.53 -26.16
C THR A 220 -8.05 -38.31 -26.31
N ASP A 221 -8.09 -39.45 -27.01
CA ASP A 221 -6.91 -40.31 -27.16
C ASP A 221 -5.93 -39.80 -28.24
N CYS A 222 -6.37 -38.93 -29.15
CA CYS A 222 -5.54 -38.39 -30.22
C CYS A 222 -4.90 -37.06 -29.85
N TRP A 223 -3.56 -37.01 -29.81
CA TRP A 223 -2.80 -35.80 -29.45
C TRP A 223 -3.07 -34.61 -30.38
N LYS A 224 -3.31 -34.86 -31.70
CA LYS A 224 -3.66 -33.79 -32.68
C LYS A 224 -4.99 -33.10 -32.32
N ARG A 225 -5.98 -33.90 -31.85
CA ARG A 225 -7.26 -33.37 -31.36
C ARG A 225 -7.10 -32.65 -30.03
N GLN A 226 -6.22 -33.16 -29.13
CA GLN A 226 -5.91 -32.46 -27.86
C GLN A 226 -5.30 -31.11 -28.14
N LEU A 227 -4.37 -31.01 -29.12
CA LEU A 227 -3.77 -29.73 -29.52
C LEU A 227 -4.81 -28.77 -30.14
N LEU A 228 -5.74 -29.28 -30.93
CA LEU A 228 -6.85 -28.49 -31.49
C LEU A 228 -7.77 -27.94 -30.38
N TYR A 229 -8.11 -28.79 -29.40
CA TYR A 229 -8.88 -28.34 -28.22
C TYR A 229 -8.12 -27.33 -27.35
N PHE A 230 -6.82 -27.48 -27.22
CA PHE A 230 -5.96 -26.50 -26.55
C PHE A 230 -5.99 -25.13 -27.25
N ALA A 231 -5.77 -25.12 -28.58
CA ALA A 231 -5.82 -23.89 -29.36
C ALA A 231 -7.21 -23.24 -29.32
N GLY A 232 -8.28 -24.05 -29.47
CA GLY A 232 -9.66 -23.56 -29.40
C GLY A 232 -10.03 -23.02 -28.03
N PHE A 233 -9.55 -23.65 -26.96
CA PHE A 233 -9.82 -23.19 -25.59
C PHE A 233 -9.06 -21.90 -25.24
N ILE A 234 -7.81 -21.75 -25.72
CA ILE A 234 -7.06 -20.50 -25.60
C ILE A 234 -7.78 -19.37 -26.33
N LEU A 235 -8.21 -19.59 -27.58
CA LEU A 235 -8.95 -18.59 -28.34
C LEU A 235 -10.27 -18.21 -27.65
N PHE A 236 -10.99 -19.21 -27.12
CA PHE A 236 -12.21 -18.97 -26.33
C PHE A 236 -11.93 -18.13 -25.08
N LEU A 237 -10.90 -18.48 -24.30
CA LEU A 237 -10.55 -17.71 -23.12
C LEU A 237 -10.06 -16.29 -23.46
N ALA A 238 -9.28 -16.14 -24.53
CA ALA A 238 -8.85 -14.82 -24.99
C ALA A 238 -10.04 -13.97 -25.42
N GLY A 239 -11.00 -14.55 -26.16
CA GLY A 239 -12.25 -13.89 -26.54
C GLY A 239 -13.11 -13.51 -25.33
N LEU A 240 -13.26 -14.43 -24.37
CA LEU A 240 -13.99 -14.19 -23.12
C LEU A 240 -13.34 -13.06 -22.31
N ARG A 241 -12.02 -13.08 -22.16
CA ARG A 241 -11.27 -12.03 -21.45
C ARG A 241 -11.40 -10.68 -22.16
N TYR A 242 -11.26 -10.64 -23.46
CA TYR A 242 -11.48 -9.42 -24.25
C TYR A 242 -12.89 -8.87 -24.06
N PHE A 243 -13.91 -9.75 -24.10
CA PHE A 243 -15.29 -9.36 -23.84
C PHE A 243 -15.49 -8.80 -22.43
N MET A 244 -14.99 -9.50 -21.40
CA MET A 244 -15.05 -9.03 -20.01
C MET A 244 -14.42 -7.66 -19.85
N GLN A 245 -13.27 -7.43 -20.45
CA GLN A 245 -12.52 -6.18 -20.37
C GLN A 245 -13.20 -5.04 -21.14
N ALA A 246 -13.67 -5.32 -22.39
CA ALA A 246 -14.29 -4.30 -23.23
C ALA A 246 -15.63 -3.79 -22.66
N PHE A 247 -16.40 -4.66 -22.03
CA PHE A 247 -17.70 -4.32 -21.44
C PHE A 247 -17.65 -4.15 -19.91
N ARG A 248 -16.49 -4.34 -19.28
CA ARG A 248 -16.30 -4.36 -17.83
C ARG A 248 -17.34 -5.25 -17.11
N LEU A 249 -17.58 -6.43 -17.67
CA LEU A 249 -18.51 -7.41 -17.13
C LEU A 249 -17.76 -8.62 -16.53
N PRO A 250 -18.23 -9.22 -15.40
CA PRO A 250 -19.35 -8.76 -14.57
C PRO A 250 -18.98 -7.58 -13.66
N PRO A 251 -19.91 -6.68 -13.37
CA PRO A 251 -19.68 -5.51 -12.53
C PRO A 251 -19.09 -5.84 -11.16
N THR A 252 -19.54 -6.92 -10.53
CA THR A 252 -19.04 -7.37 -9.20
C THR A 252 -17.52 -7.60 -9.20
N ILE A 253 -16.93 -8.10 -10.30
CA ILE A 253 -15.48 -8.31 -10.42
C ILE A 253 -14.77 -6.97 -10.71
N TYR A 254 -15.28 -6.20 -11.68
CA TYR A 254 -14.62 -4.96 -12.13
C TYR A 254 -14.81 -3.77 -11.20
N ARG A 255 -15.65 -3.88 -10.16
CA ARG A 255 -15.77 -2.90 -9.07
C ARG A 255 -14.81 -3.15 -7.89
N LEU A 256 -14.04 -4.24 -7.93
CA LEU A 256 -13.00 -4.44 -6.92
C LEU A 256 -11.87 -3.42 -7.10
N PRO A 257 -11.29 -2.89 -6.01
CA PRO A 257 -10.23 -1.87 -6.07
C PRO A 257 -9.05 -2.23 -6.98
N ILE A 258 -8.74 -3.52 -7.11
CA ILE A 258 -7.66 -4.04 -7.96
C ILE A 258 -7.89 -3.86 -9.48
N PHE A 259 -9.11 -3.45 -9.90
CA PHE A 259 -9.45 -3.17 -11.30
C PHE A 259 -9.59 -1.67 -11.60
N ASP A 260 -9.51 -0.78 -10.60
CA ASP A 260 -9.67 0.67 -10.79
C ASP A 260 -8.42 1.35 -11.31
N GLU A 261 -7.25 0.89 -10.88
CA GLU A 261 -5.98 1.40 -11.35
C GLU A 261 -5.77 0.96 -12.80
N THR A 262 -6.07 1.85 -13.74
CA THR A 262 -5.97 1.57 -15.17
C THR A 262 -4.59 1.92 -15.70
N PHE A 263 -3.88 0.92 -16.23
CA PHE A 263 -2.67 1.14 -17.01
C PHE A 263 -2.99 1.91 -18.29
N SER A 264 -2.15 2.86 -18.65
CA SER A 264 -2.36 3.66 -19.86
C SER A 264 -2.44 2.77 -21.10
N LYS A 265 -3.64 2.68 -21.70
CA LYS A 265 -4.00 2.23 -23.06
C LYS A 265 -3.23 1.04 -23.69
N LYS A 266 -3.09 -0.11 -23.01
CA LYS A 266 -2.57 -1.33 -23.69
C LYS A 266 -3.61 -2.45 -23.68
N ILE A 267 -3.77 -3.10 -24.82
CA ILE A 267 -4.98 -3.83 -25.30
C ILE A 267 -5.41 -5.05 -24.46
N PHE A 268 -4.56 -5.68 -23.65
CA PHE A 268 -4.90 -6.93 -22.94
C PHE A 268 -4.69 -6.91 -21.43
N ILE A 269 -4.01 -5.92 -20.89
CA ILE A 269 -3.75 -5.79 -19.46
C ILE A 269 -3.94 -4.31 -19.10
N THR A 270 -5.09 -4.01 -18.49
CA THR A 270 -5.45 -2.62 -18.13
C THR A 270 -5.38 -2.37 -16.64
N SER A 271 -5.29 -3.42 -15.83
CA SER A 271 -5.24 -3.34 -14.36
C SER A 271 -4.50 -4.53 -13.75
N ILE A 272 -4.20 -4.46 -12.45
CA ILE A 272 -3.63 -5.61 -11.70
C ILE A 272 -4.59 -6.79 -11.72
N GLY A 273 -5.89 -6.54 -11.55
CA GLY A 273 -6.90 -7.58 -11.59
C GLY A 273 -6.90 -8.31 -12.93
N ASP A 274 -6.75 -7.57 -14.06
CA ASP A 274 -6.63 -8.16 -15.39
C ASP A 274 -5.36 -9.00 -15.56
N LEU A 275 -4.23 -8.52 -15.04
CA LEU A 275 -2.98 -9.30 -15.06
C LEU A 275 -3.13 -10.60 -14.26
N LEU A 276 -3.67 -10.51 -13.04
CA LEU A 276 -3.87 -11.68 -12.17
C LEU A 276 -4.78 -12.74 -12.82
N LEU A 277 -5.92 -12.30 -13.36
CA LEU A 277 -6.85 -13.21 -14.06
C LEU A 277 -6.21 -13.82 -15.30
N THR A 278 -5.49 -13.05 -16.09
CA THR A 278 -4.85 -13.53 -17.32
C THR A 278 -3.75 -14.54 -17.01
N THR A 279 -2.87 -14.25 -16.07
CA THR A 279 -1.80 -15.16 -15.64
C THR A 279 -2.36 -16.44 -15.01
N PHE A 280 -3.44 -16.32 -14.21
CA PHE A 280 -4.15 -17.48 -13.65
C PHE A 280 -4.73 -18.37 -14.73
N CYS A 281 -5.41 -17.79 -15.73
CA CYS A 281 -5.96 -18.55 -16.86
C CYS A 281 -4.87 -19.28 -17.65
N ILE A 282 -3.77 -18.60 -17.98
CA ILE A 282 -2.63 -19.20 -18.70
C ILE A 282 -2.02 -20.35 -17.87
N PHE A 283 -1.81 -20.11 -16.57
CA PHE A 283 -1.26 -21.10 -15.65
C PHE A 283 -2.12 -22.38 -15.62
N GLN A 284 -3.45 -22.24 -15.44
CA GLN A 284 -4.37 -23.37 -15.37
C GLN A 284 -4.43 -24.13 -16.69
N VAL A 285 -4.51 -23.44 -17.83
CA VAL A 285 -4.54 -24.07 -19.15
C VAL A 285 -3.26 -24.85 -19.43
N CYS A 286 -2.10 -24.24 -19.20
CA CYS A 286 -0.81 -24.93 -19.40
C CYS A 286 -0.68 -26.13 -18.48
N TYR A 287 -1.05 -26.01 -17.22
CA TYR A 287 -1.00 -27.08 -16.23
C TYR A 287 -1.89 -28.27 -16.62
N ILE A 288 -3.17 -28.02 -16.97
CA ILE A 288 -4.14 -29.05 -17.34
C ILE A 288 -3.69 -29.74 -18.63
N THR A 289 -3.24 -28.97 -19.64
CA THR A 289 -2.81 -29.49 -20.92
C THR A 289 -1.61 -30.43 -20.80
N LEU A 290 -0.56 -29.98 -20.11
CA LEU A 290 0.65 -30.76 -19.90
C LEU A 290 0.43 -32.01 -19.04
N SER A 291 -0.55 -31.97 -18.13
CA SER A 291 -0.94 -33.14 -17.33
C SER A 291 -1.70 -34.20 -18.13
N ASN A 292 -2.30 -33.84 -19.26
CA ASN A 292 -3.22 -34.74 -20.01
C ASN A 292 -2.74 -35.09 -21.41
N ILE A 293 -1.79 -34.34 -21.99
CA ILE A 293 -1.33 -34.54 -23.35
C ILE A 293 -0.64 -35.93 -23.52
N ARG A 294 -1.05 -36.71 -24.53
CA ARG A 294 -0.49 -38.03 -24.85
C ARG A 294 -0.01 -38.01 -26.29
N ILE A 295 1.24 -37.65 -26.50
CA ILE A 295 1.86 -37.58 -27.81
C ILE A 295 2.21 -39.00 -28.25
N ASN A 296 1.80 -39.36 -29.47
CA ASN A 296 2.24 -40.60 -30.09
C ASN A 296 3.61 -40.38 -30.77
N TYR A 297 4.67 -40.85 -30.12
CA TYR A 297 6.05 -40.67 -30.55
C TYR A 297 6.47 -41.54 -31.72
N GLN A 298 5.62 -42.48 -32.17
CA GLN A 298 5.87 -43.36 -33.32
C GLN A 298 5.35 -42.77 -34.65
N ASP A 299 4.81 -41.54 -34.66
CA ASP A 299 4.35 -40.85 -35.88
C ASP A 299 5.61 -40.49 -36.72
N GLU A 300 5.79 -41.16 -37.89
CA GLU A 300 6.93 -40.95 -38.78
C GLU A 300 7.12 -39.50 -39.22
N LYS A 301 6.03 -38.76 -39.41
CA LYS A 301 6.08 -37.34 -39.76
C LYS A 301 6.66 -36.49 -38.62
N LEU A 302 6.30 -36.80 -37.37
CA LEU A 302 6.83 -36.11 -36.21
C LEU A 302 8.33 -36.38 -36.04
N LEU A 303 8.77 -37.61 -36.33
CA LEU A 303 10.19 -37.97 -36.25
C LEU A 303 11.01 -37.33 -37.37
N HIS A 304 10.42 -37.14 -38.55
CA HIS A 304 11.09 -36.49 -39.67
C HIS A 304 11.33 -34.99 -39.41
N TYR A 305 10.34 -34.27 -38.86
CA TYR A 305 10.46 -32.84 -38.56
C TYR A 305 10.86 -32.52 -37.12
N ARG A 306 11.49 -33.45 -36.39
CA ARG A 306 11.80 -33.33 -34.97
C ARG A 306 12.59 -32.06 -34.58
N TYR A 307 13.54 -31.63 -35.42
CA TYR A 307 14.32 -30.39 -35.13
C TYR A 307 13.45 -29.14 -35.30
N LEU A 308 12.63 -29.05 -36.32
CA LEU A 308 11.71 -27.94 -36.54
C LEU A 308 10.65 -27.86 -35.43
N PHE A 309 10.12 -29.00 -35.01
CA PHE A 309 9.16 -29.08 -33.92
C PHE A 309 9.76 -28.66 -32.59
N THR A 310 10.96 -29.11 -32.29
CA THR A 310 11.71 -28.70 -31.06
C THR A 310 12.03 -27.21 -31.08
N GLY A 311 12.53 -26.68 -32.20
CA GLY A 311 12.78 -25.27 -32.39
C GLY A 311 11.50 -24.42 -32.22
N GLY A 312 10.39 -24.88 -32.77
CA GLY A 312 9.09 -24.21 -32.64
C GLY A 312 8.59 -24.12 -31.20
N ILE A 313 8.78 -25.19 -30.40
CA ILE A 313 8.44 -25.15 -28.96
C ILE A 313 9.33 -24.17 -28.21
N ILE A 314 10.63 -24.16 -28.47
CA ILE A 314 11.57 -23.21 -27.82
C ILE A 314 11.23 -21.77 -28.21
N PHE A 315 10.86 -21.53 -29.48
CA PHE A 315 10.42 -20.23 -29.95
C PHE A 315 9.13 -19.76 -29.26
N LEU A 316 8.15 -20.65 -29.04
CA LEU A 316 6.93 -20.32 -28.28
C LEU A 316 7.25 -19.99 -26.81
N ILE A 317 8.17 -20.73 -26.18
CA ILE A 317 8.62 -20.41 -24.81
C ILE A 317 9.28 -19.03 -24.79
N PHE A 318 10.12 -18.71 -25.76
CA PHE A 318 10.76 -17.41 -25.88
C PHE A 318 9.74 -16.28 -26.05
N LEU A 319 8.73 -16.42 -26.91
CA LEU A 319 7.65 -15.45 -27.05
C LEU A 319 6.88 -15.24 -25.75
N TYR A 320 6.66 -16.31 -24.99
CA TYR A 320 6.02 -16.19 -23.70
C TYR A 320 6.90 -15.46 -22.67
N VAL A 321 8.22 -15.68 -22.67
CA VAL A 321 9.16 -14.96 -21.81
C VAL A 321 9.22 -13.48 -22.18
N ASP A 322 9.15 -13.15 -23.46
CA ASP A 322 9.07 -11.75 -23.91
C ASP A 322 7.80 -11.07 -23.40
N PHE A 323 6.65 -11.73 -23.55
CA PHE A 323 5.38 -11.28 -22.99
C PHE A 323 5.41 -11.16 -21.47
N PHE A 324 6.08 -12.07 -20.79
CA PHE A 324 6.26 -12.04 -19.33
C PHE A 324 7.07 -10.82 -18.88
N ASN A 325 8.21 -10.56 -19.54
CA ASN A 325 9.05 -9.38 -19.27
C ASN A 325 8.28 -8.07 -19.57
N PHE A 326 7.56 -8.02 -20.69
CA PHE A 326 6.65 -6.91 -20.99
C PHE A 326 5.60 -6.68 -19.90
N SER A 327 5.02 -7.76 -19.35
CA SER A 327 4.02 -7.65 -18.27
C SER A 327 4.62 -7.11 -16.97
N ILE A 328 5.86 -7.48 -16.64
CA ILE A 328 6.57 -6.93 -15.47
C ILE A 328 6.87 -5.44 -15.69
N ASP A 329 7.39 -5.06 -16.86
CA ASP A 329 7.65 -3.65 -17.20
C ASP A 329 6.39 -2.80 -17.06
N LEU A 330 5.27 -3.29 -17.60
CA LEU A 330 3.97 -2.63 -17.52
C LEU A 330 3.52 -2.39 -16.08
N VAL A 331 3.66 -3.39 -15.21
CA VAL A 331 3.30 -3.27 -13.78
C VAL A 331 4.20 -2.28 -13.06
N VAL A 332 5.50 -2.40 -13.26
CA VAL A 332 6.48 -1.53 -12.59
C VAL A 332 6.34 -0.08 -13.04
N GLU A 333 6.11 0.15 -14.34
CA GLU A 333 6.03 1.51 -14.91
C GLU A 333 4.79 2.29 -14.47
N ASN A 334 3.62 1.62 -14.46
CA ASN A 334 2.34 2.32 -14.29
C ASN A 334 1.82 2.34 -12.85
N MET A 335 2.49 1.68 -11.91
CA MET A 335 2.03 1.60 -10.54
C MET A 335 3.08 2.13 -9.58
N ASP A 336 2.64 2.88 -8.58
CA ASP A 336 3.45 3.23 -7.40
C ASP A 336 3.60 2.03 -6.45
N ILE A 337 3.77 0.84 -7.05
CA ILE A 337 3.96 -0.40 -6.32
C ILE A 337 5.45 -0.63 -6.16
N HIS A 338 5.90 -0.57 -4.93
CA HIS A 338 7.21 -1.07 -4.58
C HIS A 338 7.15 -2.61 -4.53
N LEU A 339 7.59 -3.26 -5.60
CA LEU A 339 7.71 -4.72 -5.66
C LEU A 339 8.82 -5.23 -4.72
N ASN A 340 9.58 -4.34 -4.14
CA ASN A 340 10.56 -4.64 -3.11
C ASN A 340 9.86 -4.78 -1.75
N ILE A 341 9.22 -5.94 -1.53
CA ILE A 341 8.47 -6.26 -0.30
C ILE A 341 9.33 -6.15 0.97
N ALA A 342 10.64 -6.24 0.82
CA ALA A 342 11.58 -6.11 1.93
C ALA A 342 11.89 -4.64 2.29
N GLN A 343 11.51 -3.67 1.46
CA GLN A 343 11.51 -2.26 1.86
C GLN A 343 10.34 -1.99 2.79
N LEU A 344 10.62 -1.24 3.83
CA LEU A 344 9.76 -0.96 4.98
C LEU A 344 8.57 -0.02 4.67
N VAL A 345 8.16 0.07 3.42
CA VAL A 345 7.00 0.84 2.98
C VAL A 345 5.74 0.00 3.22
N PRO A 346 4.60 0.59 3.63
CA PRO A 346 3.35 -0.14 3.78
C PRO A 346 2.98 -0.84 2.47
N VAL A 347 3.10 -2.18 2.47
CA VAL A 347 2.82 -3.00 1.29
C VAL A 347 1.31 -3.12 1.12
N GLY A 348 0.76 -2.43 0.15
CA GLY A 348 -0.65 -2.53 -0.20
C GLY A 348 -1.04 -3.93 -0.70
N LEU A 349 -2.32 -4.26 -0.63
CA LEU A 349 -2.87 -5.52 -1.18
C LEU A 349 -2.55 -5.66 -2.68
N SER A 350 -2.57 -4.56 -3.42
CA SER A 350 -2.23 -4.48 -4.84
C SER A 350 -0.80 -4.96 -5.13
N SER A 351 0.19 -4.55 -4.32
CA SER A 351 1.59 -4.99 -4.45
C SER A 351 1.75 -6.50 -4.24
N ILE A 352 1.07 -7.06 -3.22
CA ILE A 352 1.11 -8.50 -2.94
C ILE A 352 0.50 -9.29 -4.11
N LEU A 353 -0.66 -8.86 -4.61
CA LEU A 353 -1.34 -9.53 -5.72
C LEU A 353 -0.54 -9.45 -7.03
N SER A 354 0.10 -8.31 -7.29
CA SER A 354 1.01 -8.15 -8.45
C SER A 354 2.19 -9.11 -8.36
N PHE A 355 2.80 -9.22 -7.18
CA PHE A 355 3.91 -10.16 -6.96
C PHE A 355 3.49 -11.62 -7.14
N VAL A 356 2.30 -12.00 -6.65
CA VAL A 356 1.71 -13.33 -6.88
C VAL A 356 1.46 -13.57 -8.37
N ALA A 357 0.92 -12.59 -9.11
CA ALA A 357 0.68 -12.71 -10.55
C ALA A 357 1.99 -12.90 -11.34
N ILE A 358 3.03 -12.14 -11.01
CA ILE A 358 4.37 -12.28 -11.61
C ILE A 358 4.96 -13.68 -11.33
N ILE A 359 4.89 -14.17 -10.10
CA ILE A 359 5.36 -15.51 -9.75
C ILE A 359 4.59 -16.59 -10.51
N MET A 360 3.27 -16.47 -10.62
CA MET A 360 2.46 -17.40 -11.42
C MET A 360 2.89 -17.40 -12.88
N GLY A 361 3.14 -16.23 -13.48
CA GLY A 361 3.69 -16.10 -14.82
C GLY A 361 5.05 -16.80 -14.97
N GLY A 362 5.95 -16.62 -14.01
CA GLY A 362 7.24 -17.32 -13.98
C GLY A 362 7.12 -18.85 -13.85
N LEU A 363 6.15 -19.34 -13.06
CA LEU A 363 5.89 -20.77 -12.94
C LEU A 363 5.40 -21.40 -14.26
N VAL A 364 4.66 -20.66 -15.10
CA VAL A 364 4.27 -21.13 -16.44
C VAL A 364 5.50 -21.42 -17.30
N ILE A 365 6.57 -20.60 -17.23
CA ILE A 365 7.83 -20.83 -17.96
C ILE A 365 8.41 -22.19 -17.56
N VAL A 366 8.51 -22.46 -16.26
CA VAL A 366 9.08 -23.73 -15.76
C VAL A 366 8.22 -24.93 -16.16
N ILE A 367 6.90 -24.82 -16.05
CA ILE A 367 5.95 -25.89 -16.43
C ILE A 367 6.03 -26.18 -17.92
N THR A 368 6.10 -25.16 -18.78
CA THR A 368 6.21 -25.33 -20.23
C THR A 368 7.57 -25.95 -20.64
N ILE A 369 8.68 -25.53 -20.02
CA ILE A 369 10.01 -26.16 -20.22
C ILE A 369 9.99 -27.63 -19.80
N TYR A 370 9.37 -27.94 -18.64
CA TYR A 370 9.26 -29.33 -18.18
C TYR A 370 8.47 -30.19 -19.20
N GLY A 371 7.33 -29.68 -19.69
CA GLY A 371 6.56 -30.34 -20.75
C GLY A 371 7.36 -30.56 -22.03
N ALA A 372 8.11 -29.53 -22.45
CA ALA A 372 8.98 -29.61 -23.63
C ALA A 372 10.07 -30.70 -23.48
N VAL A 373 10.80 -30.70 -22.37
CA VAL A 373 11.81 -31.72 -22.07
C VAL A 373 11.23 -33.14 -22.04
N SER A 374 10.01 -33.29 -21.52
CA SER A 374 9.28 -34.58 -21.51
C SER A 374 8.98 -35.07 -22.91
N VAL A 375 8.70 -34.18 -23.86
CA VAL A 375 8.51 -34.49 -25.29
C VAL A 375 9.86 -34.82 -25.94
N PHE A 376 10.89 -33.98 -25.72
CA PHE A 376 12.21 -34.17 -26.35
C PHE A 376 12.89 -35.48 -25.96
N TRP A 377 12.68 -35.96 -24.72
CA TRP A 377 13.18 -37.24 -24.23
C TRP A 377 12.86 -38.44 -25.17
N HIS A 378 11.65 -38.42 -25.78
CA HIS A 378 11.19 -39.52 -26.63
C HIS A 378 11.62 -39.37 -28.11
N MET A 379 12.12 -38.18 -28.49
CA MET A 379 12.40 -37.87 -29.89
C MET A 379 13.89 -37.78 -30.22
N MET A 380 14.73 -37.41 -29.23
CA MET A 380 16.16 -37.07 -29.45
C MET A 380 17.03 -37.59 -28.33
N SER A 381 18.35 -37.74 -28.63
CA SER A 381 19.33 -38.03 -27.61
C SER A 381 19.64 -36.80 -26.74
N PHE A 382 20.15 -37.01 -25.54
CA PHE A 382 20.53 -35.96 -24.59
C PHE A 382 21.42 -34.87 -25.21
N ILE A 383 22.50 -35.30 -25.86
CA ILE A 383 23.48 -34.38 -26.47
C ILE A 383 22.81 -33.55 -27.59
N THR A 384 21.94 -34.16 -28.36
CA THR A 384 21.22 -33.49 -29.46
C THR A 384 20.28 -32.43 -28.92
N VAL A 385 19.52 -32.69 -27.83
CA VAL A 385 18.63 -31.73 -27.20
C VAL A 385 19.44 -30.54 -26.71
N ILE A 386 20.55 -30.75 -26.00
CA ILE A 386 21.39 -29.64 -25.52
C ILE A 386 21.92 -28.81 -26.71
N LYS A 387 22.44 -29.44 -27.77
CA LYS A 387 22.91 -28.69 -28.94
C LYS A 387 21.79 -27.82 -29.55
N VAL A 388 20.60 -28.39 -29.79
CA VAL A 388 19.48 -27.65 -30.38
C VAL A 388 19.06 -26.49 -29.50
N VAL A 389 18.92 -26.73 -28.20
CA VAL A 389 18.54 -25.68 -27.23
C VAL A 389 19.58 -24.57 -27.19
N THR A 390 20.90 -24.92 -27.16
CA THR A 390 21.98 -23.94 -27.16
C THR A 390 21.94 -23.08 -28.43
N TYR A 391 21.86 -23.72 -29.62
CA TYR A 391 21.77 -22.95 -30.88
C TYR A 391 20.57 -22.03 -30.95
N MET A 392 19.40 -22.53 -30.51
CA MET A 392 18.18 -21.72 -30.48
C MET A 392 18.26 -20.56 -29.49
N CYS A 393 18.80 -20.78 -28.29
CA CYS A 393 18.98 -19.70 -27.29
C CYS A 393 19.95 -18.61 -27.79
N VAL A 394 21.04 -18.99 -28.44
CA VAL A 394 22.00 -18.03 -29.05
C VAL A 394 21.31 -17.27 -30.19
N LEU A 395 20.61 -17.96 -31.10
CA LEU A 395 19.91 -17.34 -32.22
C LEU A 395 18.85 -16.35 -31.71
N LEU A 396 18.02 -16.78 -30.75
CA LEU A 396 16.95 -15.95 -30.20
C LEU A 396 17.47 -14.76 -29.41
N SER A 397 18.60 -14.90 -28.70
CA SER A 397 19.29 -13.80 -28.06
C SER A 397 19.77 -12.74 -29.07
N LEU A 398 20.25 -13.18 -30.21
CA LEU A 398 20.70 -12.30 -31.30
C LEU A 398 19.51 -11.60 -31.97
N VAL A 399 18.41 -12.30 -32.18
CA VAL A 399 17.16 -11.74 -32.70
C VAL A 399 16.61 -10.70 -31.72
N SER A 400 16.59 -11.01 -30.42
CA SER A 400 16.15 -10.07 -29.40
C SER A 400 16.96 -8.78 -29.40
N TYR A 401 18.28 -8.87 -29.52
CA TYR A 401 19.16 -7.70 -29.61
C TYR A 401 18.88 -6.87 -30.87
N MET A 402 18.68 -7.53 -32.03
CA MET A 402 18.39 -6.83 -33.31
C MET A 402 17.03 -6.11 -33.33
N PHE A 403 16.02 -6.68 -32.70
CA PHE A 403 14.65 -6.14 -32.69
C PHE A 403 14.29 -5.39 -31.42
N SER A 404 15.24 -5.17 -30.51
CA SER A 404 15.03 -4.48 -29.22
C SER A 404 13.83 -5.03 -28.43
N LEU A 405 13.72 -6.37 -28.37
CA LEU A 405 12.68 -7.03 -27.61
C LEU A 405 12.91 -6.90 -26.09
N TYR A 406 11.87 -7.20 -25.29
CA TYR A 406 11.98 -7.18 -23.83
C TYR A 406 12.89 -8.27 -23.26
N THR A 407 13.06 -9.39 -23.96
CA THR A 407 14.00 -10.46 -23.61
C THR A 407 15.45 -10.03 -23.84
N ASN A 408 16.38 -10.53 -23.01
CA ASN A 408 17.80 -10.30 -23.14
C ASN A 408 18.60 -11.61 -23.03
N PHE A 409 19.92 -11.52 -23.06
CA PHE A 409 20.82 -12.68 -22.92
C PHE A 409 20.55 -13.50 -21.65
N TRP A 410 20.29 -12.84 -20.50
CA TRP A 410 20.04 -13.53 -19.22
C TRP A 410 18.75 -14.33 -19.21
N ASP A 411 17.73 -13.91 -19.95
CA ASP A 411 16.47 -14.63 -20.10
C ASP A 411 16.69 -15.93 -20.89
N CYS A 412 17.42 -15.85 -22.00
CA CYS A 412 17.80 -17.03 -22.78
C CYS A 412 18.71 -17.98 -21.99
N PHE A 413 19.61 -17.44 -21.16
CA PHE A 413 20.46 -18.24 -20.25
C PHE A 413 19.63 -18.94 -19.20
N PHE A 414 18.62 -18.30 -18.63
CA PHE A 414 17.68 -18.92 -17.68
C PHE A 414 16.91 -20.09 -18.33
N ILE A 415 16.36 -19.90 -19.54
CA ILE A 415 15.69 -20.97 -20.30
C ILE A 415 16.67 -22.14 -20.49
N TRP A 416 17.91 -21.84 -20.91
CA TRP A 416 18.94 -22.84 -21.15
C TRP A 416 19.27 -23.64 -19.88
N ILE A 417 19.57 -22.98 -18.76
CA ILE A 417 19.99 -23.68 -17.52
C ILE A 417 18.87 -24.55 -16.95
N VAL A 418 17.62 -24.05 -16.96
CA VAL A 418 16.45 -24.82 -16.49
C VAL A 418 16.22 -26.04 -17.40
N THR A 419 16.34 -25.86 -18.73
CA THR A 419 16.20 -26.96 -19.70
C THR A 419 17.28 -28.02 -19.49
N VAL A 420 18.54 -27.62 -19.31
CA VAL A 420 19.66 -28.53 -19.04
C VAL A 420 19.43 -29.32 -17.75
N LEU A 421 19.06 -28.65 -16.65
CA LEU A 421 18.80 -29.31 -15.36
C LEU A 421 17.67 -30.34 -15.45
N LEU A 422 16.58 -29.99 -16.11
CA LEU A 422 15.45 -30.89 -16.31
C LEU A 422 15.79 -32.04 -17.29
N ALA A 423 16.60 -31.77 -18.32
CA ALA A 423 17.10 -32.81 -19.24
C ALA A 423 18.06 -33.78 -18.50
N VAL A 424 19.01 -33.29 -17.70
CA VAL A 424 19.87 -34.14 -16.85
C VAL A 424 19.03 -35.06 -15.97
N ASN A 425 17.99 -34.51 -15.32
CA ASN A 425 17.09 -35.33 -14.49
C ASN A 425 16.40 -36.44 -15.28
N ARG A 426 15.88 -36.11 -16.44
CA ARG A 426 15.09 -37.07 -17.26
C ARG A 426 15.96 -38.11 -17.98
N TYR A 427 17.07 -37.66 -18.59
CA TYR A 427 17.94 -38.50 -19.40
C TYR A 427 18.95 -39.35 -18.62
N LEU A 428 19.59 -38.77 -17.59
CA LEU A 428 20.64 -39.45 -16.82
C LEU A 428 20.10 -40.21 -15.63
N LEU A 429 19.16 -39.66 -14.89
CA LEU A 429 18.61 -40.26 -13.69
C LEU A 429 17.37 -41.14 -13.99
N LYS A 430 16.86 -41.12 -15.20
CA LYS A 430 15.69 -41.91 -15.69
C LYS A 430 14.50 -41.91 -14.70
N ARG A 431 14.27 -40.82 -14.01
CA ARG A 431 13.23 -40.69 -13.00
C ARG A 431 12.33 -39.52 -13.32
N ASP A 432 11.10 -39.57 -12.82
CA ASP A 432 10.29 -38.35 -12.65
C ASP A 432 11.03 -37.40 -11.73
N ILE A 433 10.71 -36.09 -11.79
CA ILE A 433 11.50 -35.04 -11.13
C ILE A 433 11.91 -35.45 -9.71
N GLN A 434 13.22 -35.50 -9.44
CA GLN A 434 13.72 -35.61 -8.07
C GLN A 434 13.41 -34.34 -7.31
N ARG A 435 12.99 -34.47 -6.03
CA ARG A 435 12.62 -33.31 -5.19
C ARG A 435 13.73 -32.26 -5.11
N SER A 436 14.99 -32.71 -5.06
CA SER A 436 16.13 -31.78 -4.99
C SER A 436 16.25 -30.91 -6.24
N ILE A 437 16.04 -31.49 -7.43
CA ILE A 437 16.08 -30.73 -8.70
C ILE A 437 14.89 -29.81 -8.81
N TYR A 438 13.70 -30.23 -8.37
CA TYR A 438 12.53 -29.38 -8.31
C TYR A 438 12.74 -28.15 -7.42
N ILE A 439 13.26 -28.33 -6.20
CA ILE A 439 13.57 -27.25 -5.28
C ILE A 439 14.61 -26.31 -5.90
N LEU A 440 15.67 -26.87 -6.55
CA LEU A 440 16.70 -26.07 -7.23
C LEU A 440 16.12 -25.24 -8.38
N VAL A 441 15.23 -25.80 -9.20
CA VAL A 441 14.58 -25.08 -10.32
C VAL A 441 13.69 -23.96 -9.80
N ILE A 442 12.92 -24.20 -8.73
CA ILE A 442 12.10 -23.15 -8.09
C ILE A 442 12.98 -22.05 -7.48
N PHE A 443 14.10 -22.42 -6.86
CA PHE A 443 15.05 -21.44 -6.34
C PHE A 443 15.66 -20.57 -7.45
N LEU A 444 16.06 -21.19 -8.56
CA LEU A 444 16.53 -20.46 -9.74
C LEU A 444 15.46 -19.55 -10.35
N LEU A 445 14.20 -20.02 -10.40
CA LEU A 445 13.07 -19.18 -10.82
C LEU A 445 12.91 -17.96 -9.90
N SER A 446 13.03 -18.14 -8.59
CA SER A 446 12.92 -17.05 -7.63
C SER A 446 14.01 -16.00 -7.83
N ILE A 447 15.26 -16.43 -8.07
CA ILE A 447 16.35 -15.52 -8.40
C ILE A 447 16.07 -14.79 -9.73
N TYR A 448 15.60 -15.51 -10.75
CA TYR A 448 15.29 -14.94 -12.05
C TYR A 448 14.19 -13.87 -11.97
N VAL A 449 13.07 -14.17 -11.32
CA VAL A 449 11.95 -13.23 -11.14
C VAL A 449 12.43 -11.96 -10.45
N VAL A 450 13.16 -12.09 -9.32
CA VAL A 450 13.65 -10.92 -8.59
C VAL A 450 14.68 -10.11 -9.40
N MET A 451 15.54 -10.78 -10.16
CA MET A 451 16.51 -10.11 -11.03
C MET A 451 15.82 -9.28 -12.14
N VAL A 452 14.81 -9.85 -12.79
CA VAL A 452 14.03 -9.15 -13.84
C VAL A 452 13.24 -7.99 -13.24
N THR A 453 12.56 -8.20 -12.11
CA THR A 453 11.81 -7.15 -11.42
C THR A 453 12.72 -5.98 -11.05
N LYS A 454 13.89 -6.26 -10.43
CA LYS A 454 14.85 -5.22 -10.04
C LYS A 454 15.39 -4.42 -11.23
N LYS A 455 15.58 -5.07 -12.40
CA LYS A 455 15.98 -4.39 -13.63
C LYS A 455 14.99 -3.27 -13.99
N TYR A 456 13.68 -3.57 -14.02
CA TYR A 456 12.65 -2.60 -14.38
C TYR A 456 12.43 -1.55 -13.28
N GLU A 457 12.50 -1.94 -11.99
CA GLU A 457 12.50 -0.98 -10.88
C GLU A 457 13.65 0.03 -10.99
N SER A 458 14.84 -0.42 -11.33
CA SER A 458 15.98 0.48 -11.51
C SER A 458 15.79 1.48 -12.66
N TYR A 459 15.15 1.06 -13.76
CA TYR A 459 14.81 1.98 -14.86
C TYR A 459 13.74 3.01 -14.45
N LYS A 460 12.71 2.57 -13.71
CA LYS A 460 11.70 3.47 -13.15
C LYS A 460 12.34 4.48 -12.20
N GLU A 461 13.15 4.02 -11.26
CA GLU A 461 13.84 4.84 -10.27
C GLU A 461 14.71 5.91 -10.94
N GLN A 462 15.49 5.53 -11.99
CA GLN A 462 16.30 6.50 -12.73
C GLN A 462 15.45 7.56 -13.41
N ARG A 463 14.29 7.19 -14.00
CA ARG A 463 13.36 8.16 -14.59
C ARG A 463 12.74 9.08 -13.55
N GLN A 464 12.29 8.57 -12.42
CA GLN A 464 11.73 9.37 -11.33
C GLN A 464 12.77 10.33 -10.76
N ARG A 465 14.02 9.87 -10.59
CA ARG A 465 15.14 10.72 -10.16
C ARG A 465 15.43 11.82 -11.15
N MET A 466 15.32 11.54 -12.46
CA MET A 466 15.49 12.55 -13.51
C MET A 466 14.32 13.56 -13.53
N ASN A 467 13.07 13.09 -13.36
CA ASN A 467 11.92 13.98 -13.26
C ASN A 467 12.04 14.89 -12.03
N TYR A 468 12.40 14.35 -10.88
CA TYR A 468 12.67 15.13 -9.66
C TYR A 468 13.79 16.15 -9.86
N ALA A 469 14.84 15.76 -10.60
CA ALA A 469 15.91 16.69 -10.96
C ALA A 469 15.38 17.84 -11.83
N THR A 470 14.52 17.54 -12.79
CA THR A 470 13.92 18.56 -13.66
C THR A 470 13.07 19.54 -12.85
N GLU A 471 12.25 19.05 -11.91
CA GLU A 471 11.49 19.89 -10.99
C GLU A 471 12.40 20.80 -10.14
N LEU A 472 13.52 20.26 -9.63
CA LEU A 472 14.49 21.03 -8.86
C LEU A 472 15.27 22.05 -9.71
N ILE A 473 15.43 21.82 -11.01
CA ILE A 473 16.11 22.70 -11.94
C ILE A 473 15.17 23.80 -12.44
N GLU A 474 13.92 23.46 -12.74
CA GLU A 474 12.96 24.42 -13.31
C GLU A 474 12.50 25.47 -12.30
N GLU A 475 12.60 25.22 -10.99
CA GLU A 475 12.37 26.14 -9.85
C GLU A 475 11.09 26.99 -9.94
N ARG A 476 10.11 26.63 -10.80
CA ARG A 476 8.87 27.37 -11.03
C ARG A 476 7.68 26.66 -10.42
N ASP A 477 6.89 27.37 -9.62
CA ASP A 477 5.62 26.89 -9.09
C ASP A 477 4.47 27.20 -10.06
N TYR A 478 4.21 26.30 -11.02
CA TYR A 478 3.17 26.47 -12.04
C TYR A 478 1.77 26.63 -11.44
N ASN A 479 1.50 26.07 -10.26
CA ASN A 479 0.19 26.22 -9.61
C ASN A 479 0.05 27.63 -9.04
N PHE A 480 1.11 28.13 -8.42
CA PHE A 480 1.12 29.50 -7.95
C PHE A 480 1.14 30.52 -9.11
N GLU A 481 1.84 30.24 -10.19
CA GLU A 481 1.83 31.09 -11.39
C GLU A 481 0.43 31.23 -12.01
N LYS A 482 -0.36 30.14 -12.08
CA LYS A 482 -1.77 30.20 -12.48
C LYS A 482 -2.58 31.12 -11.56
N ARG A 483 -2.35 31.02 -10.24
CA ARG A 483 -2.99 31.89 -9.25
C ARG A 483 -2.59 33.34 -9.43
N LEU A 484 -1.31 33.62 -9.72
CA LEU A 484 -0.83 34.98 -10.02
C LEU A 484 -1.53 35.60 -11.24
N VAL A 485 -1.83 34.80 -12.27
CA VAL A 485 -2.59 35.26 -13.44
C VAL A 485 -4.05 35.60 -13.06
N GLU A 486 -4.67 34.87 -12.14
CA GLU A 486 -5.99 35.21 -11.63
C GLU A 486 -5.96 36.51 -10.80
N ILE A 487 -5.00 36.63 -9.89
CA ILE A 487 -4.75 37.83 -9.08
C ILE A 487 -4.51 39.04 -10.00
N ASP A 488 -3.75 38.89 -11.09
CA ASP A 488 -3.54 39.97 -12.07
C ASP A 488 -4.84 40.52 -12.65
N ARG A 489 -5.80 39.61 -12.99
CA ARG A 489 -7.11 40.03 -13.50
C ARG A 489 -7.92 40.82 -12.48
N VAL A 490 -7.88 40.37 -11.21
CA VAL A 490 -8.59 41.01 -10.11
C VAL A 490 -8.00 42.39 -9.83
N ILE A 491 -6.68 42.53 -9.75
CA ILE A 491 -6.01 43.80 -9.49
C ILE A 491 -6.28 44.80 -10.62
N ARG A 492 -6.18 44.39 -11.88
CA ARG A 492 -6.46 45.27 -13.04
C ARG A 492 -7.94 45.65 -13.14
N GLY A 493 -8.85 44.81 -12.66
CA GLY A 493 -10.31 45.08 -12.70
C GLY A 493 -10.85 45.86 -11.51
N SER A 494 -10.08 46.12 -10.46
CA SER A 494 -10.53 46.79 -9.26
C SER A 494 -10.47 48.31 -9.38
N GLU A 495 -11.60 48.94 -9.65
CA GLU A 495 -11.73 50.38 -9.63
C GLU A 495 -11.57 50.99 -8.22
N GLU A 496 -11.88 50.19 -7.18
CA GLU A 496 -11.78 50.61 -5.80
C GLU A 496 -10.30 50.77 -5.40
N LEU A 497 -9.46 49.77 -5.70
CA LEU A 497 -8.02 49.82 -5.48
C LEU A 497 -7.41 51.03 -6.16
N LYS A 498 -7.80 51.28 -7.41
CA LYS A 498 -7.35 52.44 -8.19
C LYS A 498 -7.74 53.76 -7.51
N GLY A 499 -8.95 53.86 -7.01
CA GLY A 499 -9.44 55.03 -6.27
C GLY A 499 -8.63 55.34 -5.01
N TRP A 500 -8.36 54.31 -4.17
CA TRP A 500 -7.56 54.52 -2.98
C TRP A 500 -6.10 54.96 -3.26
N ILE A 501 -5.48 54.33 -4.26
CA ILE A 501 -4.10 54.68 -4.65
C ILE A 501 -4.00 56.10 -5.23
N GLU A 502 -4.99 56.55 -6.04
CA GLU A 502 -5.02 57.90 -6.63
C GLU A 502 -5.29 58.99 -5.60
N VAL A 503 -6.07 58.68 -4.57
CA VAL A 503 -6.34 59.62 -3.45
C VAL A 503 -5.16 59.67 -2.48
N GLY A 504 -4.29 58.67 -2.48
CA GLY A 504 -3.10 58.59 -1.61
C GLY A 504 -3.32 57.92 -0.27
N GLU A 505 -4.44 57.20 -0.09
CA GLU A 505 -4.77 56.40 1.11
C GLU A 505 -4.13 55.01 0.96
N GLU A 506 -2.79 54.91 1.20
CA GLU A 506 -2.04 53.67 1.00
C GLU A 506 -2.42 52.59 2.02
N GLN A 507 -2.79 52.92 3.25
CA GLN A 507 -3.22 51.96 4.28
C GLN A 507 -4.51 51.25 3.90
N GLU A 508 -5.49 51.96 3.32
CA GLU A 508 -6.73 51.37 2.85
C GLU A 508 -6.50 50.49 1.61
N ALA A 509 -5.63 50.94 0.70
CA ALA A 509 -5.22 50.13 -0.47
C ALA A 509 -4.49 48.85 -0.05
N GLU A 510 -3.61 48.90 0.97
CA GLU A 510 -2.90 47.76 1.52
C GLU A 510 -3.86 46.81 2.24
N ALA A 511 -4.82 47.33 2.99
CA ALA A 511 -5.86 46.54 3.66
C ALA A 511 -6.75 45.79 2.65
N LEU A 512 -7.13 46.46 1.56
CA LEU A 512 -7.92 45.85 0.48
C LEU A 512 -7.12 44.77 -0.26
N LEU A 513 -5.84 45.02 -0.55
CA LEU A 513 -4.94 44.03 -1.18
C LEU A 513 -4.78 42.82 -0.27
N SER A 514 -4.40 43.01 1.00
CA SER A 514 -4.11 41.90 1.92
C SER A 514 -5.35 41.13 2.38
N GLY A 515 -6.54 41.81 2.41
CA GLY A 515 -7.78 41.21 2.88
C GLY A 515 -8.59 40.48 1.81
N GLU A 516 -8.82 41.11 0.65
CA GLU A 516 -9.78 40.60 -0.35
C GLU A 516 -9.17 40.24 -1.69
N LEU A 517 -8.16 41.01 -2.17
CA LEU A 517 -7.64 40.85 -3.54
C LEU A 517 -6.54 39.79 -3.64
N LEU A 518 -5.69 39.69 -2.62
CA LEU A 518 -4.57 38.74 -2.57
C LEU A 518 -4.93 37.52 -1.72
N ASP A 519 -5.93 36.75 -2.17
CA ASP A 519 -6.22 35.47 -1.49
C ASP A 519 -5.08 34.46 -1.72
N LEU A 520 -4.11 34.49 -0.79
CA LEU A 520 -2.95 33.59 -0.75
C LEU A 520 -3.19 32.34 0.10
N ARG A 521 -4.43 32.18 0.61
CA ARG A 521 -4.77 31.00 1.42
C ARG A 521 -4.48 29.74 0.60
N GLY A 522 -3.43 29.03 0.96
CA GLY A 522 -3.01 27.82 0.34
C GLY A 522 -1.75 27.82 -0.48
N TYR A 523 -1.10 28.92 -0.49
CA TYR A 523 0.19 29.04 -1.13
C TYR A 523 1.21 29.47 -0.09
N ASN A 524 2.37 28.81 -0.04
CA ASN A 524 3.44 29.12 0.93
C ASN A 524 4.27 30.32 0.43
N TYR A 525 3.59 31.45 0.24
CA TYR A 525 4.23 32.70 -0.18
C TYR A 525 3.84 33.82 0.75
N SER A 526 4.83 34.59 1.22
CA SER A 526 4.61 35.89 1.84
C SER A 526 4.54 36.96 0.78
N CYS A 527 3.67 37.95 0.95
CA CYS A 527 3.57 39.09 0.04
C CYS A 527 4.04 40.36 0.72
N GLU A 528 4.99 41.04 0.12
CA GLU A 528 5.41 42.37 0.51
C GLU A 528 4.84 43.39 -0.52
N ILE A 529 4.08 44.35 -0.01
CA ILE A 529 3.41 45.38 -0.82
C ILE A 529 4.21 46.67 -0.74
N THR A 530 4.65 47.21 -1.87
CA THR A 530 5.46 48.42 -1.91
C THR A 530 4.88 49.43 -2.88
N PHE A 531 4.50 50.62 -2.39
CA PHE A 531 4.10 51.75 -3.20
C PHE A 531 5.32 52.62 -3.43
N CYS A 532 5.65 52.93 -4.70
CA CYS A 532 6.79 53.77 -5.11
C CYS A 532 6.31 55.00 -5.81
N ARG A 533 6.60 56.17 -5.28
CA ARG A 533 6.41 57.48 -5.91
C ARG A 533 7.71 58.03 -6.48
N ALA A 534 7.63 59.09 -7.27
CA ALA A 534 8.82 59.71 -7.78
C ALA A 534 9.65 60.35 -6.67
N GLY A 535 10.86 59.85 -6.48
CA GLY A 535 11.79 60.36 -5.41
C GLY A 535 11.90 59.45 -4.19
N ASP A 536 11.05 58.41 -4.08
CA ASP A 536 11.14 57.46 -2.98
C ASP A 536 12.40 56.59 -3.03
N SER A 537 13.00 56.32 -1.86
CA SER A 537 14.18 55.46 -1.75
C SER A 537 13.99 54.32 -0.79
N LEU A 538 14.55 53.22 -1.15
CA LEU A 538 14.59 51.99 -0.31
C LEU A 538 15.98 51.85 0.32
N TRP A 539 15.97 51.46 1.59
CA TRP A 539 17.18 51.07 2.31
C TRP A 539 17.30 49.54 2.35
N LEU A 540 18.28 49.04 1.63
CA LEU A 540 18.53 47.59 1.62
C LEU A 540 19.36 47.21 2.84
N THR A 541 18.77 46.41 3.74
CA THR A 541 19.42 45.99 4.99
C THR A 541 20.65 45.13 4.75
N ASP A 542 20.61 44.29 3.69
CA ASP A 542 21.65 43.31 3.38
C ASP A 542 22.93 43.96 2.84
N THR A 543 22.79 44.87 1.92
CA THR A 543 23.95 45.56 1.33
C THR A 543 24.28 46.90 1.99
N ARG A 544 23.40 47.40 2.87
CA ARG A 544 23.49 48.73 3.48
C ARG A 544 23.58 49.86 2.45
N GLU A 545 22.93 49.72 1.31
CA GLU A 545 22.87 50.67 0.24
C GLU A 545 21.49 51.30 0.15
N GLN A 546 21.42 52.58 -0.28
CA GLN A 546 20.17 53.27 -0.58
C GLN A 546 19.94 53.30 -2.07
N TRP A 547 18.82 52.78 -2.50
CA TRP A 547 18.41 52.74 -3.94
C TRP A 547 17.12 53.51 -4.15
N GLY A 548 16.92 54.10 -5.33
CA GLY A 548 15.62 54.60 -5.70
C GLY A 548 14.60 53.48 -5.80
N CYS A 549 13.43 53.64 -5.17
CA CYS A 549 12.40 52.58 -5.05
C CYS A 549 12.09 51.96 -6.42
N ARG A 550 11.73 52.77 -7.39
CA ARG A 550 11.41 52.30 -8.75
C ARG A 550 12.64 51.70 -9.46
N GLU A 551 13.81 52.31 -9.28
CA GLU A 551 15.05 51.86 -9.95
C GLU A 551 15.45 50.46 -9.50
N TYR A 552 15.28 50.15 -8.21
CA TYR A 552 15.58 48.86 -7.64
C TYR A 552 14.74 47.74 -8.27
N PHE A 553 13.38 47.89 -8.25
CA PHE A 553 12.50 46.85 -8.78
C PHE A 553 12.65 46.69 -10.29
N GLU A 554 12.80 47.77 -11.04
CA GLU A 554 13.04 47.71 -12.51
C GLU A 554 14.39 47.08 -12.86
N TRP A 555 15.41 47.32 -12.05
CA TRP A 555 16.71 46.65 -12.20
C TRP A 555 16.62 45.16 -12.00
N ILE A 556 15.95 44.68 -10.92
CA ILE A 556 15.73 43.25 -10.65
C ILE A 556 14.98 42.61 -11.81
N ILE A 557 13.85 43.21 -12.21
CA ILE A 557 13.00 42.66 -13.28
C ILE A 557 13.78 42.58 -14.59
N ARG A 558 14.57 43.58 -14.92
CA ARG A 558 15.37 43.59 -16.19
C ARG A 558 16.50 42.55 -16.16
N LYS A 559 17.13 42.34 -15.03
CA LYS A 559 18.29 41.48 -14.91
C LYS A 559 17.89 40.00 -14.90
N ASN A 560 16.85 39.62 -14.13
CA ASN A 560 16.53 38.21 -13.83
C ASN A 560 15.03 37.87 -14.08
N GLY A 561 14.23 38.83 -14.55
CA GLY A 561 12.77 38.65 -14.64
C GLY A 561 12.33 37.91 -15.91
N HIS A 562 11.63 36.79 -15.74
CA HIS A 562 10.86 36.11 -16.80
C HIS A 562 9.38 36.40 -16.63
N ARG A 563 8.74 37.01 -17.62
CA ARG A 563 7.31 37.36 -17.56
C ARG A 563 6.44 36.13 -17.54
N ILE A 564 5.45 36.09 -16.64
CA ILE A 564 4.49 35.01 -16.54
C ILE A 564 3.30 35.31 -17.45
N ASP A 565 3.15 34.56 -18.51
CA ASP A 565 2.13 34.75 -19.54
C ASP A 565 1.97 36.23 -19.92
N ASP A 566 0.72 36.71 -20.08
CA ASP A 566 0.40 38.10 -20.36
C ASP A 566 0.07 38.93 -19.10
N SER A 567 0.50 38.42 -17.90
CA SER A 567 0.25 39.10 -16.62
C SER A 567 1.26 40.22 -16.33
N GLY A 568 1.00 40.96 -15.25
CA GLY A 568 1.93 41.95 -14.68
C GLY A 568 3.01 41.35 -13.80
N PHE A 569 3.05 40.01 -13.65
CA PHE A 569 4.01 39.30 -12.81
C PHE A 569 5.23 38.80 -13.55
N TYR A 570 6.36 38.79 -12.85
CA TYR A 570 7.65 38.31 -13.31
C TYR A 570 8.21 37.32 -12.30
N SER A 571 8.62 36.14 -12.76
CA SER A 571 9.40 35.18 -11.99
C SER A 571 10.85 35.67 -11.97
N ILE A 572 11.41 35.83 -10.80
CA ILE A 572 12.81 36.23 -10.59
C ILE A 572 13.58 34.99 -10.23
N GLY A 573 14.58 34.63 -11.01
CA GLY A 573 15.45 33.47 -10.71
C GLY A 573 16.13 33.63 -9.35
N VAL A 574 16.36 32.49 -8.71
CA VAL A 574 16.73 32.26 -7.33
C VAL A 574 17.85 33.14 -6.79
N PHE A 575 17.54 33.94 -5.78
CA PHE A 575 18.48 34.32 -4.74
C PHE A 575 18.22 33.37 -3.55
N ASP A 576 19.21 32.62 -3.12
CA ASP A 576 19.17 31.71 -1.98
C ASP A 576 18.28 30.45 -2.09
N GLY A 577 17.95 29.99 -3.28
CA GLY A 577 17.25 28.70 -3.45
C GLY A 577 15.72 28.78 -3.45
N TYR A 578 15.12 29.99 -3.46
CA TYR A 578 13.67 30.20 -3.49
C TYR A 578 13.28 31.07 -4.70
N VAL A 579 12.16 30.73 -5.34
CA VAL A 579 11.60 31.56 -6.41
C VAL A 579 10.91 32.76 -5.81
N THR A 580 11.33 33.96 -6.23
CA THR A 580 10.65 35.21 -5.92
C THR A 580 9.83 35.62 -7.12
N TYR A 581 8.58 36.04 -6.92
CA TYR A 581 7.75 36.65 -7.97
C TYR A 581 7.54 38.12 -7.69
N ILE A 582 7.59 38.96 -8.73
CA ILE A 582 7.36 40.38 -8.60
C ILE A 582 6.22 40.81 -9.54
N GLY A 583 5.12 41.31 -8.98
CA GLY A 583 4.05 41.98 -9.69
C GLY A 583 4.37 43.46 -9.89
N ARG A 584 4.11 44.03 -11.10
CA ARG A 584 4.32 45.41 -11.42
C ARG A 584 3.06 46.04 -11.99
N TYR A 585 2.55 47.05 -11.30
CA TYR A 585 1.35 47.80 -11.71
C TYR A 585 1.62 49.29 -11.63
N ARG A 586 0.99 50.05 -12.52
CA ARG A 586 1.12 51.52 -12.56
C ARG A 586 -0.25 52.18 -12.46
N PHE A 587 -0.41 52.97 -11.43
CA PHE A 587 -1.62 53.79 -11.19
C PHE A 587 -1.23 55.26 -11.15
N GLY A 588 -1.50 55.99 -12.24
CA GLY A 588 -1.08 57.37 -12.37
C GLY A 588 0.42 57.59 -12.18
N GLU A 589 0.81 58.30 -11.10
CA GLU A 589 2.22 58.57 -10.72
C GLU A 589 2.79 57.54 -9.75
N VAL A 590 1.95 56.67 -9.20
CA VAL A 590 2.37 55.66 -8.24
C VAL A 590 2.61 54.32 -8.94
N ASN A 591 3.74 53.64 -8.64
CA ASN A 591 3.99 52.29 -9.07
C ASN A 591 3.81 51.38 -7.87
N LEU A 592 2.94 50.37 -8.02
CA LEU A 592 2.73 49.30 -7.03
C LEU A 592 3.59 48.11 -7.42
N TYR A 593 4.40 47.62 -6.47
CA TYR A 593 5.16 46.41 -6.59
C TYR A 593 4.67 45.41 -5.53
N LEU A 594 4.40 44.18 -5.95
CA LEU A 594 4.00 43.08 -5.10
C LEU A 594 5.10 42.02 -5.16
N ARG A 595 5.84 41.85 -4.08
CA ARG A 595 6.91 40.84 -3.98
C ARG A 595 6.41 39.63 -3.24
N PHE A 596 6.46 38.46 -3.87
CA PHE A 596 6.10 37.19 -3.28
C PHE A 596 7.37 36.38 -3.10
N ASP A 597 7.71 36.14 -1.85
CA ASP A 597 8.83 35.26 -1.48
C ASP A 597 8.28 33.96 -0.92
N ALA A 598 8.82 32.82 -1.37
CA ALA A 598 8.44 31.53 -0.84
C ALA A 598 8.82 31.46 0.65
N VAL A 599 7.84 31.19 1.47
CA VAL A 599 8.06 30.95 2.91
C VAL A 599 8.66 29.56 3.06
N LYS A 600 9.76 29.44 3.80
CA LYS A 600 10.27 28.13 4.21
C LYS A 600 9.15 27.36 4.84
N ASP A 601 8.79 26.21 4.26
CA ASP A 601 8.03 25.23 5.01
C ASP A 601 8.89 24.88 6.23
N ASP A 602 8.48 25.33 7.41
CA ASP A 602 8.98 24.77 8.63
C ASP A 602 8.63 23.28 8.55
N GLU A 603 9.63 22.44 8.32
CA GLU A 603 9.50 20.98 8.40
C GLU A 603 9.26 20.58 9.86
N GLY A 604 8.29 21.26 10.51
CA GLY A 604 7.85 21.03 11.88
C GLY A 604 6.94 19.82 11.92
N ILE A 605 7.13 19.00 12.92
CA ILE A 605 6.25 17.89 13.29
C ILE A 605 5.04 18.47 14.03
N GLY A 606 3.84 18.03 13.67
CA GLY A 606 2.62 18.42 14.39
C GLY A 606 1.65 19.27 13.60
N TYR A 607 1.13 20.33 14.20
CA TYR A 607 0.20 21.25 13.53
C TYR A 607 0.72 21.81 12.19
N PRO A 608 2.03 22.07 11.99
CA PRO A 608 2.53 22.46 10.67
C PRO A 608 2.21 21.45 9.56
N GLN A 609 2.16 20.15 9.85
CA GLN A 609 1.78 19.12 8.86
C GLN A 609 0.31 19.21 8.46
N ILE A 610 -0.57 19.66 9.34
CA ILE A 610 -1.99 19.87 9.06
C ILE A 610 -2.18 21.12 8.20
N LEU A 611 -1.40 22.17 8.48
CA LEU A 611 -1.41 23.43 7.75
C LEU A 611 -0.70 23.32 6.39
N SER A 612 0.22 22.36 6.23
CA SER A 612 0.91 22.12 4.98
C SER A 612 -0.09 21.60 3.93
N ARG A 613 -0.23 22.36 2.86
CA ARG A 613 -1.08 22.05 1.70
C ARG A 613 -0.35 21.21 0.63
N LYS A 614 0.68 20.49 0.96
CA LYS A 614 1.19 19.46 0.03
C LYS A 614 0.00 18.58 -0.35
N SER A 615 -0.53 18.84 -1.55
CA SER A 615 -1.76 18.24 -2.05
C SER A 615 -1.71 16.73 -1.87
N ALA A 616 -2.88 16.13 -1.60
CA ALA A 616 -3.05 14.67 -1.65
C ALA A 616 -2.62 14.06 -3.02
N ASP A 617 -2.50 14.90 -4.05
CA ASP A 617 -1.94 14.58 -5.37
C ASP A 617 -0.40 14.71 -5.45
N GLY A 618 0.25 15.29 -4.43
CA GLY A 618 1.68 15.12 -4.24
C GLY A 618 1.91 13.65 -3.96
N LYS A 619 2.11 12.88 -5.01
CA LYS A 619 2.60 11.51 -4.97
C LYS A 619 3.73 11.51 -3.96
N GLU A 620 3.53 10.88 -2.80
CA GLU A 620 4.64 10.38 -2.02
C GLU A 620 5.35 9.39 -2.96
N ASP A 621 6.20 9.90 -3.83
CA ASP A 621 7.17 9.06 -4.49
C ASP A 621 7.93 8.39 -3.35
N GLY A 622 7.75 7.09 -3.19
CA GLY A 622 8.25 6.33 -2.06
C GLY A 622 9.79 6.27 -1.98
N TYR A 623 10.47 7.21 -2.63
CA TYR A 623 11.90 7.42 -2.57
C TYR A 623 12.19 8.75 -1.91
N PHE A 624 12.75 8.71 -0.71
CA PHE A 624 13.30 9.89 -0.04
C PHE A 624 14.64 10.25 -0.68
N TYR A 625 14.61 11.12 -1.68
CA TYR A 625 15.82 11.64 -2.30
C TYR A 625 16.45 12.70 -1.40
N SER A 626 17.76 12.60 -1.23
CA SER A 626 18.57 13.72 -0.76
C SER A 626 19.13 14.44 -1.98
N TYR A 627 19.22 15.78 -1.95
CA TYR A 627 19.82 16.54 -3.04
C TYR A 627 20.76 17.63 -2.55
N ALA A 628 21.69 18.02 -3.40
CA ALA A 628 22.55 19.16 -3.19
C ALA A 628 22.79 19.93 -4.48
N LYS A 629 22.72 21.25 -4.41
CA LYS A 629 23.05 22.17 -5.47
C LYS A 629 24.46 22.71 -5.25
N TYR A 630 25.31 22.59 -6.26
CA TYR A 630 26.68 23.11 -6.27
C TYR A 630 26.81 24.21 -7.32
N SER A 631 27.41 25.33 -6.93
CA SER A 631 27.77 26.41 -7.86
C SER A 631 29.28 26.66 -7.78
N TYR A 632 29.97 26.73 -8.93
CA TYR A 632 31.43 26.79 -9.02
C TYR A 632 32.14 25.70 -8.23
N GLY A 633 31.49 24.53 -8.05
CA GLY A 633 32.03 23.39 -7.31
C GLY A 633 31.93 23.49 -5.79
N GLU A 634 31.31 24.55 -5.25
CA GLU A 634 31.01 24.71 -3.83
C GLU A 634 29.52 24.47 -3.52
N LEU A 635 29.23 23.91 -2.36
CA LEU A 635 27.87 23.57 -1.92
C LEU A 635 27.07 24.85 -1.62
N VAL A 636 25.95 25.07 -2.31
CA VAL A 636 25.04 26.19 -2.09
C VAL A 636 23.87 25.78 -1.18
N SER A 637 23.21 24.68 -1.50
CA SER A 637 22.08 24.20 -0.70
C SER A 637 22.05 22.66 -0.71
N SER A 638 21.50 22.07 0.33
CA SER A 638 21.29 20.63 0.42
C SER A 638 20.06 20.30 1.26
N SER A 639 19.39 19.22 0.92
CA SER A 639 18.25 18.71 1.68
C SER A 639 18.29 17.17 1.72
N GLY A 640 17.68 16.59 2.74
CA GLY A 640 17.57 15.16 2.94
C GLY A 640 18.60 14.58 3.90
N ASN A 641 18.63 13.23 3.98
CA ASN A 641 19.37 12.50 5.02
C ASN A 641 20.88 12.31 4.72
N PHE A 642 21.33 12.61 3.51
CA PHE A 642 22.74 12.48 3.16
C PHE A 642 23.51 13.77 3.49
N VAL A 643 24.62 13.66 4.22
CA VAL A 643 25.51 14.78 4.55
C VAL A 643 26.45 15.04 3.37
N TYR A 644 26.17 16.09 2.63
CA TYR A 644 26.93 16.45 1.44
C TYR A 644 28.29 17.10 1.75
N TYR A 645 29.26 16.84 0.88
CA TYR A 645 30.58 17.48 0.98
C TYR A 645 30.49 18.96 0.59
N LYS A 646 31.27 19.82 1.22
CA LYS A 646 31.35 21.25 0.88
C LYS A 646 31.83 21.48 -0.55
N LYS A 647 32.67 20.60 -1.10
CA LYS A 647 33.21 20.70 -2.46
C LYS A 647 32.80 19.49 -3.28
N LEU A 648 32.31 19.75 -4.49
CA LEU A 648 31.90 18.70 -5.44
C LEU A 648 33.07 17.76 -5.82
N SER A 649 34.32 18.28 -5.87
CA SER A 649 35.53 17.49 -6.15
C SER A 649 35.75 16.35 -5.15
N ALA A 650 35.19 16.40 -3.96
CA ALA A 650 35.27 15.32 -2.99
C ALA A 650 34.56 14.03 -3.43
N PHE A 651 33.62 14.11 -4.38
CA PHE A 651 33.04 12.91 -4.99
C PHE A 651 34.01 12.19 -5.93
N GLY A 652 35.11 12.87 -6.38
CA GLY A 652 36.12 12.30 -7.29
C GLY A 652 35.62 12.18 -8.73
N LYS A 653 34.63 12.97 -9.13
CA LYS A 653 33.97 12.94 -10.44
C LYS A 653 34.05 14.29 -11.15
N ASP A 654 33.95 14.27 -12.48
CA ASP A 654 33.96 15.49 -13.29
C ASP A 654 32.57 16.14 -13.26
N ALA A 655 32.49 17.38 -12.82
CA ALA A 655 31.30 18.18 -12.70
C ALA A 655 30.56 18.43 -14.04
N ARG A 656 31.24 18.25 -15.15
CA ARG A 656 30.72 18.61 -16.49
C ARG A 656 29.93 17.51 -17.17
N ASN A 657 29.98 16.28 -16.64
CA ASN A 657 29.37 15.12 -17.25
C ASN A 657 28.28 14.54 -16.35
N PHE A 658 27.20 14.10 -16.96
CA PHE A 658 26.23 13.24 -16.29
C PHE A 658 26.95 11.95 -15.84
N ASP A 659 26.82 11.61 -14.56
CA ASP A 659 27.41 10.40 -14.01
C ASP A 659 26.48 9.78 -12.95
N LEU A 660 26.45 8.45 -12.92
CA LEU A 660 25.75 7.67 -11.91
C LEU A 660 26.77 6.76 -11.22
N PHE A 661 26.95 6.92 -9.92
CA PHE A 661 27.95 6.18 -9.16
C PHE A 661 27.53 5.92 -7.72
N ASN A 662 28.12 4.90 -7.11
CA ASN A 662 27.86 4.54 -5.73
C ASN A 662 29.02 4.99 -4.83
N LYS A 663 28.67 5.69 -3.75
CA LYS A 663 29.63 6.11 -2.72
C LYS A 663 28.91 6.21 -1.37
N ASP A 664 29.58 5.87 -0.27
CA ASP A 664 29.10 5.99 1.11
C ASP A 664 27.69 5.38 1.34
N LYS A 665 27.41 4.22 0.74
CA LYS A 665 26.12 3.51 0.77
C LYS A 665 24.96 4.26 0.07
N TYR A 666 25.27 5.26 -0.74
CA TYR A 666 24.30 5.98 -1.54
C TYR A 666 24.65 5.85 -3.03
N SER A 667 23.61 5.78 -3.84
CA SER A 667 23.69 5.94 -5.28
C SER A 667 23.50 7.42 -5.61
N HIS A 668 24.51 8.03 -6.21
CA HIS A 668 24.54 9.45 -6.56
C HIS A 668 24.32 9.62 -8.06
N MET A 669 23.41 10.52 -8.42
CA MET A 669 23.18 10.96 -9.78
C MET A 669 23.68 12.41 -9.89
N LEU A 670 24.69 12.65 -10.71
CA LEU A 670 25.28 13.95 -10.94
C LEU A 670 24.77 14.52 -12.27
N ILE A 671 24.14 15.67 -12.22
CA ILE A 671 23.47 16.31 -13.36
C ILE A 671 24.05 17.71 -13.52
N PRO A 672 24.80 17.99 -14.59
CA PRO A 672 25.20 19.34 -14.92
C PRO A 672 23.96 20.15 -15.37
N VAL A 673 23.69 21.25 -14.68
CA VAL A 673 22.58 22.16 -15.00
C VAL A 673 23.02 23.19 -16.02
N ASP A 674 24.20 23.80 -15.76
CA ASP A 674 24.89 24.73 -16.65
C ASP A 674 26.42 24.60 -16.51
N ASN A 675 27.21 25.50 -17.15
CA ASN A 675 28.67 25.44 -17.12
C ASN A 675 29.27 25.54 -15.72
N ASN A 676 28.54 26.07 -14.74
CA ASN A 676 29.04 26.37 -13.39
C ASN A 676 28.22 25.72 -12.29
N SER A 677 27.02 25.21 -12.61
CA SER A 677 26.07 24.67 -11.64
C SER A 677 25.86 23.17 -11.86
N THR A 678 25.85 22.40 -10.76
CA THR A 678 25.67 20.95 -10.79
C THR A 678 24.69 20.54 -9.68
N LEU A 679 23.72 19.72 -10.04
CA LEU A 679 22.79 19.10 -9.11
C LEU A 679 23.25 17.67 -8.83
N VAL A 680 23.29 17.29 -7.56
CA VAL A 680 23.57 15.92 -7.11
C VAL A 680 22.35 15.40 -6.39
N ILE A 681 21.76 14.31 -6.89
CA ILE A 681 20.65 13.62 -6.23
C ILE A 681 21.15 12.28 -5.71
N SER A 682 20.87 12.01 -4.45
CA SER A 682 21.39 10.84 -3.74
C SER A 682 20.24 10.00 -3.20
N LEU A 683 20.33 8.70 -3.41
CA LEU A 683 19.40 7.72 -2.86
C LEU A 683 20.18 6.69 -2.06
N HIS A 684 19.69 6.33 -0.89
CA HIS A 684 20.29 5.29 -0.07
C HIS A 684 20.28 3.95 -0.82
N GLU A 685 21.43 3.34 -1.00
CA GLU A 685 21.55 2.07 -1.71
C GLU A 685 20.99 0.93 -0.84
N ASN A 686 20.08 0.17 -1.42
CA ASN A 686 19.51 -0.97 -0.74
C ASN A 686 20.58 -2.03 -0.49
N THR A 687 20.69 -2.44 0.76
CA THR A 687 21.68 -3.46 1.18
C THR A 687 21.43 -4.79 0.46
N PHE A 688 22.50 -5.50 0.17
CA PHE A 688 22.49 -6.85 -0.41
C PHE A 688 21.55 -7.82 0.35
N ALA A 689 21.35 -7.57 1.65
CA ALA A 689 20.39 -8.31 2.48
C ALA A 689 18.94 -8.21 1.97
N LEU A 690 18.49 -7.04 1.49
CA LEU A 690 17.14 -6.85 0.98
C LEU A 690 16.89 -7.66 -0.31
N TYR A 691 17.89 -7.77 -1.17
CA TYR A 691 17.83 -8.61 -2.37
C TYR A 691 17.59 -10.08 -2.01
N TYR A 692 18.33 -10.61 -1.03
CA TYR A 692 18.13 -11.99 -0.57
C TYR A 692 16.74 -12.21 0.04
N MET A 693 16.23 -11.23 0.73
CA MET A 693 14.89 -11.34 1.32
C MET A 693 13.82 -11.44 0.24
N ASN A 694 13.88 -10.64 -0.81
CA ASN A 694 12.96 -10.74 -1.95
C ASN A 694 13.04 -12.10 -2.64
N VAL A 695 14.24 -12.67 -2.78
CA VAL A 695 14.42 -14.04 -3.33
C VAL A 695 13.77 -15.08 -2.42
N LEU A 696 13.88 -14.94 -1.10
CA LEU A 696 13.22 -15.85 -0.14
C LEU A 696 11.71 -15.74 -0.20
N TYR A 697 11.15 -14.53 -0.31
CA TYR A 697 9.71 -14.33 -0.51
C TYR A 697 9.23 -14.97 -1.80
N ALA A 698 9.91 -14.70 -2.91
CA ALA A 698 9.58 -15.31 -4.19
C ALA A 698 9.65 -16.84 -4.12
N PHE A 699 10.68 -17.38 -3.48
CA PHE A 699 10.84 -18.83 -3.29
C PHE A 699 9.72 -19.44 -2.47
N PHE A 700 9.34 -18.78 -1.37
CA PHE A 700 8.24 -19.24 -0.51
C PHE A 700 6.90 -19.25 -1.27
N VAL A 701 6.57 -18.16 -1.97
CA VAL A 701 5.32 -18.07 -2.77
C VAL A 701 5.34 -19.06 -3.93
N CYS A 702 6.47 -19.27 -4.59
CA CYS A 702 6.63 -20.30 -5.62
C CYS A 702 6.34 -21.70 -5.07
N ILE A 703 6.85 -22.03 -3.87
CA ILE A 703 6.56 -23.32 -3.22
C ILE A 703 5.08 -23.46 -2.89
N LEU A 704 4.44 -22.43 -2.37
CA LEU A 704 3.02 -22.44 -2.05
C LEU A 704 2.17 -22.70 -3.29
N ILE A 705 2.36 -21.94 -4.36
CA ILE A 705 1.58 -22.07 -5.61
C ILE A 705 1.86 -23.42 -6.26
N SER A 706 3.10 -23.83 -6.32
CA SER A 706 3.45 -25.12 -6.95
C SER A 706 2.99 -26.32 -6.14
N SER A 707 2.92 -26.23 -4.79
CA SER A 707 2.37 -27.26 -3.94
C SER A 707 0.87 -27.47 -4.18
N TYR A 708 0.13 -26.40 -4.51
CA TYR A 708 -1.27 -26.50 -4.92
C TYR A 708 -1.42 -27.36 -6.20
N GLY A 709 -0.57 -27.15 -7.20
CA GLY A 709 -0.56 -27.97 -8.41
C GLY A 709 -0.23 -29.46 -8.14
N LEU A 710 0.74 -29.70 -7.26
CA LEU A 710 1.07 -31.07 -6.84
C LEU A 710 -0.07 -31.72 -6.03
N PHE A 711 -0.77 -30.96 -5.20
CA PHE A 711 -1.90 -31.43 -4.42
C PHE A 711 -3.05 -31.90 -5.33
N PHE A 712 -3.38 -31.15 -6.38
CA PHE A 712 -4.40 -31.55 -7.35
C PHE A 712 -4.02 -32.81 -8.16
N ASN A 713 -2.73 -32.99 -8.49
CA ASN A 713 -2.26 -34.13 -9.27
C ASN A 713 -2.13 -35.42 -8.40
N VAL A 714 -1.76 -35.25 -7.15
CA VAL A 714 -1.65 -36.35 -6.18
C VAL A 714 -3.02 -36.88 -5.77
N ASN A 715 -4.06 -36.04 -5.69
CA ASN A 715 -5.43 -36.49 -5.44
C ASN A 715 -6.04 -37.33 -6.56
N ARG A 716 -5.41 -37.41 -7.71
CA ARG A 716 -5.87 -38.23 -8.85
C ARG A 716 -5.65 -39.73 -8.62
N ASN A 717 -4.70 -40.12 -7.76
CA ASN A 717 -4.32 -41.53 -7.48
C ASN A 717 -4.34 -41.93 -6.01
N ILE A 718 -4.69 -40.99 -5.09
CA ILE A 718 -4.65 -41.31 -3.66
C ILE A 718 -6.06 -41.12 -3.08
N ASN A 719 -6.67 -42.23 -2.64
CA ASN A 719 -7.74 -42.16 -1.68
C ASN A 719 -7.27 -41.36 -0.48
N PHE A 720 -7.92 -40.26 -0.15
CA PHE A 720 -7.58 -39.33 0.94
C PHE A 720 -7.45 -40.03 2.32
N ARG A 721 -7.88 -41.27 2.41
CA ARG A 721 -7.82 -42.12 3.64
C ARG A 721 -6.47 -42.82 3.84
N GLN A 722 -5.54 -42.84 2.86
CA GLN A 722 -4.28 -43.60 2.98
C GLN A 722 -3.05 -42.72 2.71
N GLY A 723 -2.95 -41.59 3.43
CA GLY A 723 -1.70 -40.84 3.47
C GLY A 723 -0.58 -41.71 4.03
N THR A 724 0.58 -41.81 3.32
CA THR A 724 1.75 -42.52 3.83
C THR A 724 2.19 -41.92 5.17
N LEU A 725 2.73 -42.72 6.07
CA LEU A 725 3.25 -42.28 7.37
C LEU A 725 4.22 -41.06 7.19
N ARG A 726 5.03 -41.09 6.15
CA ARG A 726 5.92 -40.00 5.73
C ARG A 726 5.18 -38.68 5.49
N ALA A 727 4.06 -38.71 4.78
CA ALA A 727 3.28 -37.50 4.49
C ALA A 727 2.61 -36.97 5.77
N ARG A 728 2.11 -37.84 6.64
CA ARG A 728 1.50 -37.43 7.90
C ARG A 728 2.52 -36.77 8.83
N ILE A 729 3.68 -37.39 9.07
CA ILE A 729 4.75 -36.81 9.90
C ILE A 729 5.18 -35.45 9.35
N LYS A 730 5.45 -35.35 8.03
CA LYS A 730 5.83 -34.09 7.40
C LYS A 730 4.79 -33.00 7.61
N ASN A 731 3.51 -33.30 7.33
CA ASN A 731 2.43 -32.34 7.44
C ASN A 731 2.19 -31.92 8.90
N SER A 732 2.29 -32.87 9.86
CA SER A 732 2.16 -32.54 11.29
C SER A 732 3.26 -31.59 11.77
N ILE A 733 4.52 -31.83 11.37
CA ILE A 733 5.65 -30.96 11.74
C ILE A 733 5.46 -29.56 11.13
N ILE A 734 5.12 -29.47 9.86
CA ILE A 734 4.90 -28.19 9.18
C ILE A 734 3.72 -27.43 9.81
N SER A 735 2.60 -28.14 10.08
CA SER A 735 1.43 -27.53 10.71
C SER A 735 1.74 -27.03 12.12
N LEU A 736 2.46 -27.80 12.92
CA LEU A 736 2.86 -27.42 14.28
C LEU A 736 3.74 -26.17 14.26
N ILE A 737 4.74 -26.12 13.39
CA ILE A 737 5.66 -24.98 13.25
C ILE A 737 4.90 -23.76 12.74
N PHE A 738 3.98 -23.92 11.79
CA PHE A 738 3.14 -22.84 11.31
C PHE A 738 2.27 -22.25 12.42
N ILE A 739 1.59 -23.08 13.22
CA ILE A 739 0.75 -22.62 14.34
C ILE A 739 1.60 -21.89 15.38
N LEU A 740 2.73 -22.49 15.79
CA LEU A 740 3.66 -21.87 16.74
C LEU A 740 4.12 -20.50 16.24
N PHE A 741 4.38 -20.42 14.95
CA PHE A 741 4.83 -19.21 14.31
C PHE A 741 3.76 -18.11 14.30
N VAL A 742 2.51 -18.44 13.94
CA VAL A 742 1.37 -17.48 14.00
C VAL A 742 1.21 -16.94 15.42
N ILE A 743 1.32 -17.80 16.43
CA ILE A 743 1.24 -17.39 17.84
C ILE A 743 2.39 -16.45 18.21
N LEU A 744 3.63 -16.77 17.84
CA LEU A 744 4.80 -15.94 18.13
C LEU A 744 4.72 -14.58 17.43
N THR A 745 4.26 -14.55 16.17
CA THR A 745 4.07 -13.29 15.42
C THR A 745 3.01 -12.41 16.08
N ALA A 746 1.86 -12.99 16.43
CA ALA A 746 0.79 -12.26 17.11
C ALA A 746 1.25 -11.71 18.47
N LEU A 747 1.98 -12.52 19.25
CA LEU A 747 2.55 -12.09 20.54
C LEU A 747 3.60 -10.98 20.36
N SER A 748 4.46 -11.09 19.35
CA SER A 748 5.48 -10.05 19.03
C SER A 748 4.83 -8.73 18.67
N ILE A 749 3.81 -8.75 17.79
CA ILE A 749 3.05 -7.54 17.41
C ILE A 749 2.41 -6.91 18.65
N TYR A 750 1.74 -7.72 19.48
CA TYR A 750 1.11 -7.23 20.71
C TYR A 750 2.11 -6.59 21.67
N MET A 751 3.23 -7.27 21.96
CA MET A 751 4.27 -6.76 22.87
C MET A 751 4.91 -5.47 22.35
N ASN A 752 5.16 -5.40 21.05
CA ASN A 752 5.71 -4.19 20.41
C ASN A 752 4.76 -3.01 20.50
N THR A 753 3.47 -3.23 20.21
CA THR A 753 2.45 -2.17 20.31
C THR A 753 2.33 -1.62 21.74
N VAL A 754 2.35 -2.50 22.75
CA VAL A 754 2.28 -2.11 24.17
C VAL A 754 3.54 -1.35 24.60
N SER A 755 4.74 -1.86 24.27
CA SER A 755 6.01 -1.21 24.59
C SER A 755 6.15 0.14 23.94
N PHE A 756 5.67 0.27 22.70
CA PHE A 756 5.70 1.51 21.96
C PHE A 756 4.82 2.58 22.61
N LYS A 757 3.54 2.29 22.87
CA LYS A 757 2.64 3.20 23.58
C LYS A 757 3.24 3.64 24.92
N GLY A 758 3.83 2.72 25.68
CA GLY A 758 4.46 3.00 26.95
C GLY A 758 5.62 4.01 26.84
N ARG A 759 6.50 3.86 25.84
CA ARG A 759 7.63 4.77 25.61
C ARG A 759 7.20 6.19 25.23
N HIS A 760 6.22 6.30 24.31
CA HIS A 760 5.73 7.60 23.87
C HIS A 760 4.95 8.33 24.97
N ASN A 761 4.14 7.62 25.75
CA ASN A 761 3.48 8.17 26.92
C ASN A 761 4.50 8.75 27.92
N ALA A 762 5.56 8.02 28.20
CA ALA A 762 6.63 8.48 29.10
C ALA A 762 7.32 9.74 28.55
N LYS A 763 7.64 9.76 27.24
CA LYS A 763 8.27 10.92 26.58
C LYS A 763 7.35 12.14 26.58
N ALA A 764 6.05 11.99 26.29
CA ALA A 764 5.08 13.07 26.34
C ALA A 764 4.96 13.68 27.73
N ILE A 765 4.93 12.86 28.79
CA ILE A 765 4.90 13.31 30.18
C ILE A 765 6.21 14.02 30.55
N GLU A 766 7.37 13.55 30.09
CA GLU A 766 8.66 14.17 30.33
C GLU A 766 8.74 15.58 29.73
N LEU A 767 8.33 15.73 28.48
CA LEU A 767 8.24 17.02 27.79
C LEU A 767 7.26 17.95 28.51
N LEU A 768 6.11 17.44 28.92
CA LEU A 768 5.08 18.18 29.64
C LEU A 768 5.64 18.74 30.98
N LYS A 769 6.39 17.93 31.74
CA LYS A 769 7.06 18.37 32.99
C LYS A 769 8.12 19.45 32.74
N TYR A 770 8.86 19.32 31.64
CA TYR A 770 9.87 20.31 31.28
C TYR A 770 9.22 21.67 30.96
N VAL A 771 8.22 21.67 30.10
CA VAL A 771 7.47 22.89 29.72
C VAL A 771 6.77 23.49 30.95
N ASN A 772 6.13 22.65 31.78
CA ASN A 772 5.48 23.12 33.01
C ASN A 772 6.44 23.92 33.88
N LYS A 773 7.65 23.38 34.13
CA LYS A 773 8.67 24.01 34.99
C LYS A 773 9.17 25.34 34.44
N GLU A 774 9.26 25.48 33.11
CA GLU A 774 9.63 26.76 32.47
C GLU A 774 8.51 27.80 32.56
N LEU A 775 7.24 27.34 32.42
CA LEU A 775 6.09 28.23 32.48
C LEU A 775 5.71 28.66 33.89
N GLU A 776 5.98 27.86 34.95
CA GLU A 776 5.71 28.18 36.34
C GLU A 776 6.34 29.53 36.75
N ARG A 777 7.50 29.86 36.18
CA ARG A 777 8.26 31.08 36.46
C ARG A 777 7.71 32.34 35.78
N LEU A 778 6.72 32.19 34.90
CA LEU A 778 6.16 33.34 34.20
C LEU A 778 5.17 34.11 35.08
N PRO A 779 5.20 35.44 35.05
CA PRO A 779 4.28 36.26 35.86
C PRO A 779 2.82 36.18 35.34
N CYS A 780 2.65 35.82 34.08
CA CYS A 780 1.36 35.75 33.39
C CYS A 780 1.43 34.80 32.20
N VAL A 781 0.33 34.04 31.96
CA VAL A 781 0.20 33.15 30.79
C VAL A 781 -1.05 33.45 29.96
N ASP A 782 -1.81 34.49 30.30
CA ASP A 782 -3.02 34.92 29.59
C ASP A 782 -2.59 35.84 28.42
N ALA A 783 -2.68 35.30 27.16
CA ALA A 783 -2.26 36.04 25.97
C ALA A 783 -2.99 37.38 25.76
N ARG A 784 -4.22 37.52 26.29
CA ARG A 784 -4.99 38.76 26.21
C ARG A 784 -4.44 39.86 27.12
N LYS A 785 -3.76 39.47 28.20
CA LYS A 785 -3.17 40.37 29.20
C LYS A 785 -1.67 40.56 29.01
N CYS A 786 -1.02 39.57 28.47
CA CYS A 786 0.41 39.46 28.28
C CYS A 786 0.76 38.94 26.87
N PRO A 787 0.72 39.79 25.82
CA PRO A 787 0.95 39.38 24.44
C PRO A 787 2.29 38.70 24.19
N GLU A 788 3.31 39.01 24.97
CA GLU A 788 4.65 38.41 24.88
C GLU A 788 4.67 36.91 25.17
N VAL A 789 3.62 36.37 25.78
CA VAL A 789 3.52 34.93 26.09
C VAL A 789 3.40 34.11 24.82
N THR A 790 2.64 34.59 23.83
CA THR A 790 2.48 33.88 22.55
C THR A 790 3.82 33.72 21.84
N GLY A 791 4.63 34.76 21.76
CA GLY A 791 5.99 34.69 21.20
C GLY A 791 6.88 33.68 21.92
N ARG A 792 6.87 33.68 23.27
CA ARG A 792 7.65 32.69 24.05
C ARG A 792 7.15 31.24 23.86
N LEU A 793 5.85 31.04 23.76
CA LEU A 793 5.30 29.72 23.46
C LEU A 793 5.69 29.26 22.05
N SER A 794 5.72 30.16 21.07
CA SER A 794 6.20 29.87 19.71
C SER A 794 7.68 29.50 19.71
N ASP A 795 8.55 30.28 20.40
CA ASP A 795 9.98 29.98 20.51
C ASP A 795 10.23 28.62 21.16
N MET A 796 9.49 28.31 22.26
CA MET A 796 9.59 27.01 22.92
C MET A 796 9.08 25.87 22.02
N SER A 797 8.01 26.10 21.26
CA SER A 797 7.43 25.15 20.29
C SER A 797 8.43 24.79 19.20
N GLU A 798 9.11 25.78 18.63
CA GLU A 798 10.13 25.57 17.60
C GLU A 798 11.36 24.85 18.14
N LEU A 799 11.80 25.21 19.35
CA LEU A 799 13.00 24.64 19.96
C LEU A 799 12.81 23.19 20.40
N LEU A 800 11.62 22.83 20.87
CA LEU A 800 11.29 21.50 21.38
C LEU A 800 10.58 20.64 20.32
N LEU A 801 10.20 21.22 19.18
CA LEU A 801 9.42 20.59 18.10
C LEU A 801 8.10 20.00 18.62
N ILE A 802 7.41 20.75 19.50
CA ILE A 802 6.12 20.38 20.09
C ILE A 802 5.21 21.60 20.12
N ASP A 803 3.91 21.41 19.99
CA ASP A 803 2.94 22.50 20.16
C ASP A 803 2.48 22.57 21.62
N ILE A 804 2.14 23.78 22.09
CA ILE A 804 1.82 24.05 23.50
C ILE A 804 0.50 24.83 23.56
N ASN A 805 -0.46 24.32 24.33
CA ASN A 805 -1.74 24.97 24.59
C ASN A 805 -1.93 25.16 26.11
N ILE A 806 -2.49 26.29 26.49
CA ILE A 806 -2.80 26.62 27.90
C ILE A 806 -4.30 26.93 28.00
N TYR A 807 -4.97 26.21 28.89
CA TYR A 807 -6.39 26.38 29.15
C TYR A 807 -6.65 26.94 30.56
N SER A 808 -7.77 27.65 30.71
CA SER A 808 -8.25 28.07 32.00
C SER A 808 -8.71 26.86 32.82
N ARG A 809 -8.88 27.09 34.15
CA ARG A 809 -9.50 26.08 35.03
C ARG A 809 -10.90 25.63 34.60
N GLN A 810 -11.63 26.49 33.86
CA GLN A 810 -12.93 26.16 33.30
C GLN A 810 -12.83 25.42 31.93
N GLY A 811 -11.63 25.13 31.45
CA GLY A 811 -11.40 24.41 30.19
C GLY A 811 -11.36 25.28 28.94
N LYS A 812 -11.28 26.62 29.04
CA LYS A 812 -11.23 27.52 27.88
C LYS A 812 -9.79 27.85 27.50
N LEU A 813 -9.46 27.80 26.19
CA LEU A 813 -8.14 28.18 25.66
C LEU A 813 -7.79 29.64 26.01
N ILE A 814 -6.59 29.84 26.52
CA ILE A 814 -6.05 31.14 26.93
C ILE A 814 -4.87 31.55 26.07
N ALA A 815 -3.96 30.62 25.79
CA ALA A 815 -2.78 30.86 24.98
C ALA A 815 -2.40 29.57 24.22
N THR A 816 -1.83 29.73 23.05
CA THR A 816 -1.36 28.63 22.20
C THR A 816 -0.10 29.04 21.45
N SER A 817 0.75 28.09 21.10
CA SER A 817 1.90 28.30 20.22
C SER A 817 1.51 28.45 18.74
N ARG A 818 0.31 27.92 18.36
CA ARG A 818 -0.19 27.92 16.97
C ARG A 818 -1.63 28.42 16.89
N PRO A 819 -1.87 29.75 16.88
CA PRO A 819 -3.20 30.33 16.81
C PRO A 819 -4.00 29.91 15.57
N GLU A 820 -3.32 29.66 14.45
CA GLU A 820 -3.92 29.36 13.15
C GLU A 820 -4.82 28.12 13.19
N ILE A 821 -4.46 27.09 13.97
CA ILE A 821 -5.25 25.85 14.12
C ILE A 821 -6.66 26.16 14.63
N PHE A 822 -6.74 27.04 15.63
CA PHE A 822 -8.00 27.43 16.25
C PHE A 822 -8.74 28.49 15.44
N GLU A 823 -8.03 29.36 14.71
CA GLU A 823 -8.59 30.38 13.84
C GLU A 823 -9.24 29.77 12.59
N TYR A 824 -8.61 28.73 12.00
CA TYR A 824 -9.17 27.98 10.88
C TYR A 824 -10.21 26.95 11.31
N GLY A 825 -10.44 26.76 12.61
CA GLY A 825 -11.46 25.87 13.15
C GLY A 825 -11.13 24.37 12.96
N PHE A 826 -9.83 24.00 12.95
CA PHE A 826 -9.42 22.60 12.93
C PHE A 826 -9.58 21.95 14.31
N GLU A 827 -9.37 22.74 15.38
CA GLU A 827 -9.67 22.37 16.76
C GLU A 827 -10.55 23.41 17.42
N GLY A 828 -11.31 23.00 18.41
CA GLY A 828 -12.12 23.88 19.24
C GLY A 828 -11.30 24.51 20.38
N THR A 829 -11.85 25.58 20.96
CA THR A 829 -11.20 26.33 22.05
C THR A 829 -11.50 25.77 23.44
N LEU A 830 -12.16 24.63 23.56
CA LEU A 830 -12.43 23.93 24.81
C LEU A 830 -11.50 22.73 24.97
N VAL A 831 -11.05 22.47 26.19
CA VAL A 831 -10.22 21.31 26.53
C VAL A 831 -11.01 20.01 26.45
N ASP A 832 -10.32 18.88 26.26
CA ASP A 832 -10.93 17.55 26.37
C ASP A 832 -11.71 17.39 27.68
N PRO A 833 -12.99 17.02 27.63
CA PRO A 833 -13.85 16.97 28.81
C PRO A 833 -13.39 15.95 29.84
N GLU A 834 -12.82 14.81 29.42
CA GLU A 834 -12.31 13.81 30.34
C GLU A 834 -11.01 14.28 30.99
N ALA A 835 -10.13 14.97 30.24
CA ALA A 835 -8.92 15.59 30.80
C ALA A 835 -9.27 16.64 31.87
N LEU A 836 -10.31 17.46 31.63
CA LEU A 836 -10.80 18.43 32.62
C LEU A 836 -11.29 17.73 33.89
N LYS A 837 -12.05 16.65 33.74
CA LYS A 837 -12.58 15.84 34.84
C LYS A 837 -11.44 15.20 35.64
N GLN A 838 -10.47 14.60 35.00
CA GLN A 838 -9.33 13.92 35.61
C GLN A 838 -8.45 14.91 36.41
N ILE A 839 -8.16 16.08 35.85
CA ILE A 839 -7.27 17.09 36.47
C ILE A 839 -8.00 17.86 37.57
N GLU A 840 -9.17 18.44 37.29
CA GLU A 840 -9.85 19.35 38.21
C GLU A 840 -10.70 18.64 39.26
N LYS A 841 -11.38 17.53 38.90
CA LYS A 841 -12.24 16.81 39.85
C LYS A 841 -11.49 15.71 40.60
N LEU A 842 -10.67 14.93 39.92
CA LEU A 842 -9.98 13.78 40.48
C LEU A 842 -8.54 14.12 40.98
N GLY A 843 -8.00 15.29 40.62
CA GLY A 843 -6.70 15.77 41.08
C GLY A 843 -5.52 14.97 40.54
N VAL A 844 -5.62 14.40 39.36
CA VAL A 844 -4.54 13.62 38.73
C VAL A 844 -3.41 14.56 38.30
N THR A 845 -2.17 14.19 38.55
CA THR A 845 -0.97 15.02 38.25
C THR A 845 -0.66 15.12 36.76
N SER A 846 -1.06 14.12 35.95
CA SER A 846 -0.92 14.16 34.52
C SER A 846 -1.92 13.18 33.89
N TYR A 847 -2.47 13.52 32.74
CA TYR A 847 -3.42 12.70 32.00
C TYR A 847 -3.07 12.69 30.53
N ILE A 848 -3.28 11.56 29.83
CA ILE A 848 -3.07 11.44 28.39
C ILE A 848 -4.39 11.02 27.75
N ALA A 849 -4.88 11.84 26.81
CA ALA A 849 -6.01 11.54 25.95
C ALA A 849 -5.55 11.27 24.51
N ASN A 850 -6.44 10.70 23.71
CA ASN A 850 -6.24 10.61 22.26
C ASN A 850 -6.99 11.78 21.62
N GLY A 851 -6.26 12.69 20.97
CA GLY A 851 -6.80 13.77 20.17
C GLY A 851 -6.94 13.34 18.71
N LYS A 852 -7.80 14.04 17.95
CA LYS A 852 -8.00 13.81 16.53
C LYS A 852 -8.31 15.12 15.81
N VAL A 853 -7.56 15.40 14.72
CA VAL A 853 -7.83 16.51 13.81
C VAL A 853 -7.93 15.95 12.40
N GLY A 854 -9.10 15.98 11.79
CA GLY A 854 -9.38 15.30 10.53
C GLY A 854 -9.12 13.79 10.64
N GLU A 855 -8.23 13.25 9.83
CA GLU A 855 -7.78 11.85 9.89
C GLU A 855 -6.53 11.64 10.76
N LEU A 856 -5.91 12.72 11.23
CA LEU A 856 -4.71 12.63 12.07
C LEU A 856 -5.11 12.39 13.53
N THR A 857 -4.70 11.26 14.08
CA THR A 857 -4.84 10.92 15.50
C THR A 857 -3.52 11.18 16.22
N TYR A 858 -3.57 11.77 17.40
CA TYR A 858 -2.38 12.08 18.19
C TYR A 858 -2.64 11.87 19.68
N MET A 859 -1.58 11.83 20.46
CA MET A 859 -1.68 11.78 21.93
C MET A 859 -1.65 13.21 22.47
N SER A 860 -2.60 13.56 23.29
CA SER A 860 -2.68 14.86 23.95
C SER A 860 -2.39 14.69 25.44
N ALA A 861 -1.29 15.27 25.92
CA ALA A 861 -0.88 15.17 27.31
C ALA A 861 -1.28 16.42 28.08
N TYR A 862 -1.86 16.26 29.27
CA TYR A 862 -2.40 17.32 30.12
C TYR A 862 -1.79 17.29 31.51
N MET A 863 -1.54 18.50 32.11
CA MET A 863 -1.02 18.64 33.45
C MET A 863 -1.55 19.95 34.06
N PRO A 864 -1.80 20.00 35.40
CA PRO A 864 -2.07 21.28 36.07
C PRO A 864 -0.82 22.16 36.06
N LEU A 865 -0.96 23.40 35.62
CA LEU A 865 0.06 24.44 35.67
C LEU A 865 -0.29 25.43 36.79
N VAL A 866 0.53 25.52 37.81
CA VAL A 866 0.37 26.49 38.93
C VAL A 866 1.50 27.51 38.87
N LEU A 867 1.18 28.75 38.59
CA LEU A 867 2.18 29.83 38.56
C LEU A 867 2.60 30.24 39.96
N ASP A 868 3.76 30.88 40.09
CA ASP A 868 4.27 31.41 41.34
C ASP A 868 3.31 32.41 42.04
N ASN A 869 2.38 33.00 41.27
CA ASN A 869 1.35 33.88 41.80
C ASN A 869 0.09 33.14 42.36
N GLY A 870 0.14 31.80 42.40
CA GLY A 870 -0.93 30.95 42.92
C GLY A 870 -2.12 30.71 41.96
N LYS A 871 -2.07 31.19 40.71
CA LYS A 871 -3.11 30.92 39.71
C LYS A 871 -2.91 29.54 39.06
N SER A 872 -3.99 28.79 38.93
CA SER A 872 -4.01 27.47 38.35
C SER A 872 -4.59 27.49 36.91
N TYR A 873 -3.94 26.77 36.02
CA TYR A 873 -4.30 26.56 34.61
C TYR A 873 -4.11 25.10 34.25
N ILE A 874 -4.50 24.71 33.03
CA ILE A 874 -4.27 23.38 32.47
C ILE A 874 -3.31 23.56 31.31
N LEU A 875 -2.12 22.93 31.40
CA LEU A 875 -1.14 22.83 30.33
C LEU A 875 -1.47 21.61 29.48
N ASN A 876 -1.45 21.80 28.20
CA ASN A 876 -1.63 20.73 27.21
C ASN A 876 -0.49 20.75 26.19
N ILE A 877 0.00 19.58 25.85
CA ILE A 877 0.92 19.35 24.76
C ILE A 877 0.28 18.31 23.83
N PRO A 878 -0.22 18.73 22.65
CA PRO A 878 -0.57 17.79 21.60
C PRO A 878 0.72 17.16 21.09
N TYR A 879 0.97 15.93 21.51
CA TYR A 879 2.14 15.15 21.11
C TYR A 879 1.83 14.42 19.83
N PHE A 880 2.13 15.03 18.73
CA PHE A 880 2.17 14.38 17.43
C PHE A 880 3.43 13.52 17.38
N ALA A 881 3.42 12.42 18.14
CA ALA A 881 4.36 11.36 17.82
C ALA A 881 4.16 11.10 16.35
N GLN A 882 5.20 11.25 15.55
CA GLN A 882 5.11 11.05 14.11
C GLN A 882 4.32 9.78 13.87
N ASN A 883 3.03 9.90 13.54
CA ASN A 883 2.20 8.73 13.21
C ASN A 883 2.86 7.97 12.06
N ASP A 884 3.60 8.66 11.22
CA ASP A 884 4.39 8.05 10.17
C ASP A 884 5.63 7.32 10.72
N GLU A 885 6.34 7.85 11.73
CA GLU A 885 7.40 7.11 12.45
C GLU A 885 6.84 5.96 13.29
N LEU A 886 5.67 6.16 13.91
CA LEU A 886 4.96 5.13 14.66
C LEU A 886 4.58 3.95 13.79
N ASN A 887 3.92 4.25 12.69
CA ASN A 887 3.53 3.24 11.72
C ASN A 887 4.76 2.60 11.08
N LEU A 888 5.80 3.38 10.79
CA LEU A 888 7.06 2.86 10.27
C LEU A 888 7.76 1.94 11.26
N ASP A 889 7.89 2.29 12.53
CA ASP A 889 8.53 1.43 13.55
C ASP A 889 7.76 0.13 13.76
N ILE A 890 6.43 0.20 13.83
CA ILE A 890 5.57 -0.99 13.92
C ILE A 890 5.70 -1.82 12.64
N ILE A 891 5.65 -1.20 11.47
CA ILE A 891 5.80 -1.88 10.18
C ILE A 891 7.18 -2.52 10.08
N ILE A 892 8.25 -1.81 10.45
CA ILE A 892 9.62 -2.33 10.49
C ILE A 892 9.70 -3.59 11.36
N MET A 893 9.16 -3.55 12.56
CA MET A 893 9.17 -4.69 13.47
C MET A 893 8.32 -5.85 12.96
N VAL A 894 7.14 -5.58 12.38
CA VAL A 894 6.28 -6.59 11.75
C VAL A 894 7.01 -7.24 10.59
N VAL A 895 7.62 -6.43 9.72
CA VAL A 895 8.39 -6.93 8.56
C VAL A 895 9.57 -7.78 9.02
N ILE A 896 10.35 -7.35 10.01
CA ILE A 896 11.45 -8.15 10.57
C ILE A 896 10.93 -9.48 11.12
N THR A 897 9.82 -9.46 11.87
CA THR A 897 9.22 -10.67 12.45
C THR A 897 8.73 -11.60 11.35
N VAL A 898 8.04 -11.09 10.34
CA VAL A 898 7.59 -11.86 9.17
C VAL A 898 8.76 -12.42 8.37
N ASN A 899 9.85 -11.67 8.23
CA ASN A 899 11.07 -12.11 7.57
C ASN A 899 11.71 -13.30 8.29
N ILE A 900 11.88 -13.20 9.59
CA ILE A 900 12.38 -14.32 10.42
C ILE A 900 11.48 -15.54 10.26
N ALA A 901 10.19 -15.31 10.21
CA ALA A 901 9.16 -16.29 9.97
C ALA A 901 9.34 -17.10 8.72
N ILE A 902 9.45 -16.43 7.65
CA ILE A 902 9.58 -17.06 6.33
C ILE A 902 10.86 -17.87 6.27
N VAL A 903 11.97 -17.35 6.79
CA VAL A 903 13.24 -18.08 6.89
C VAL A 903 13.06 -19.35 7.72
N MET A 904 12.44 -19.23 8.89
CA MET A 904 12.18 -20.39 9.78
C MET A 904 11.23 -21.40 9.13
N MET A 905 10.23 -20.95 8.37
CA MET A 905 9.30 -21.84 7.68
C MET A 905 9.98 -22.61 6.54
N VAL A 906 10.84 -21.95 5.75
CA VAL A 906 11.67 -22.60 4.71
C VAL A 906 12.58 -23.64 5.35
N LEU A 907 13.27 -23.28 6.43
CA LEU A 907 14.12 -24.21 7.19
C LEU A 907 13.32 -25.40 7.73
N ALA A 908 12.16 -25.14 8.31
CA ALA A 908 11.25 -26.15 8.80
C ALA A 908 10.77 -27.10 7.70
N PHE A 909 10.46 -26.57 6.53
CA PHE A 909 10.07 -27.40 5.37
C PHE A 909 11.20 -28.35 4.94
N ILE A 910 12.44 -27.86 4.89
CA ILE A 910 13.62 -28.67 4.58
C ILE A 910 13.85 -29.73 5.67
N LEU A 911 13.90 -29.32 6.93
CA LEU A 911 14.13 -30.22 8.07
C LEU A 911 13.03 -31.28 8.20
N SER A 912 11.75 -30.92 8.02
CA SER A 912 10.64 -31.86 8.06
C SER A 912 10.75 -32.95 6.99
N GLY A 913 11.26 -32.58 5.82
CA GLY A 913 11.57 -33.52 4.74
C GLY A 913 12.65 -34.51 5.13
N LEU A 914 13.76 -34.03 5.71
CA LEU A 914 14.87 -34.86 6.18
C LEU A 914 14.48 -35.81 7.31
N VAL A 915 13.76 -35.30 8.32
CA VAL A 915 13.27 -36.10 9.47
C VAL A 915 12.29 -37.17 8.99
N ALA A 916 11.31 -36.81 8.17
CA ALA A 916 10.35 -37.76 7.64
C ALA A 916 11.02 -38.87 6.81
N GLU A 917 12.07 -38.58 6.06
CA GLU A 917 12.82 -39.56 5.30
C GLU A 917 13.61 -40.48 6.21
N ARG A 918 14.29 -39.94 7.21
CA ARG A 918 15.09 -40.69 8.17
C ARG A 918 14.26 -41.70 8.95
N VAL A 919 13.02 -41.35 9.32
CA VAL A 919 12.10 -42.22 10.05
C VAL A 919 11.41 -43.26 9.14
N THR A 920 11.01 -42.86 7.93
CA THR A 920 10.14 -43.76 7.12
C THR A 920 10.90 -44.68 6.18
N ARG A 921 12.14 -44.36 5.79
CA ARG A 921 12.94 -45.15 4.86
C ARG A 921 13.24 -46.55 5.39
N PRO A 922 13.68 -46.74 6.67
CA PRO A 922 13.92 -48.09 7.23
C PRO A 922 12.63 -48.90 7.32
N LEU A 923 11.51 -48.27 7.69
CA LEU A 923 10.20 -48.98 7.77
C LEU A 923 9.72 -49.45 6.39
N GLN A 924 9.99 -48.68 5.32
CA GLN A 924 9.72 -49.08 3.94
C GLN A 924 10.59 -50.25 3.53
N MET A 925 11.91 -50.23 3.86
CA MET A 925 12.82 -51.33 3.60
C MET A 925 12.35 -52.63 4.29
N LEU A 926 11.91 -52.52 5.56
CA LEU A 926 11.36 -53.65 6.32
C LEU A 926 10.13 -54.21 5.64
N ASN A 927 9.15 -53.35 5.28
CA ASN A 927 7.92 -53.75 4.58
C ASN A 927 8.19 -54.42 3.23
N ASP A 928 9.14 -53.88 2.44
CA ASP A 928 9.49 -54.46 1.14
C ASP A 928 10.20 -55.80 1.26
N LYS A 929 11.04 -56.02 2.28
CA LYS A 929 11.67 -57.28 2.57
C LYS A 929 10.69 -58.30 3.13
N LEU A 930 9.75 -57.88 4.04
CA LEU A 930 8.66 -58.73 4.50
C LEU A 930 7.79 -59.25 3.37
N LYS A 931 7.42 -58.37 2.39
CA LYS A 931 6.60 -58.75 1.24
C LYS A 931 7.31 -59.78 0.30
N LYS A 932 8.62 -59.73 0.28
CA LYS A 932 9.46 -60.66 -0.54
C LYS A 932 9.89 -61.92 0.19
N MET A 933 9.49 -62.10 1.46
CA MET A 933 9.79 -63.23 2.27
C MET A 933 9.02 -64.46 1.77
N HIS A 934 9.73 -65.51 1.44
CA HIS A 934 9.16 -66.77 0.91
C HIS A 934 9.72 -67.94 1.70
N VAL A 935 8.86 -68.90 2.00
CA VAL A 935 9.29 -70.20 2.59
C VAL A 935 10.00 -71.00 1.48
N GLY A 936 11.28 -71.35 1.70
CA GLY A 936 12.09 -72.04 0.71
C GLY A 936 12.95 -71.16 -0.18
N GLY A 937 12.90 -69.86 -0.04
CA GLY A 937 13.76 -68.90 -0.78
C GLY A 937 14.89 -68.36 0.11
N LYS A 938 15.94 -67.80 -0.50
CA LYS A 938 17.04 -67.14 0.21
C LYS A 938 16.55 -65.77 0.71
N ASN A 939 16.16 -65.69 2.00
CA ASN A 939 15.69 -64.44 2.63
C ASN A 939 16.94 -63.61 3.04
N GLU A 940 16.94 -62.27 2.69
CA GLU A 940 18.03 -61.37 2.97
C GLU A 940 17.81 -60.63 4.28
N LYS A 941 18.84 -60.63 5.15
CA LYS A 941 18.88 -59.85 6.39
C LYS A 941 19.00 -58.34 6.05
N ILE A 942 18.45 -57.50 6.92
CA ILE A 942 18.54 -56.03 6.82
C ILE A 942 19.72 -55.59 7.70
N VAL A 943 20.59 -54.75 7.16
CA VAL A 943 21.67 -54.10 7.92
C VAL A 943 21.19 -52.72 8.32
N TYR A 944 21.04 -52.52 9.63
CA TYR A 944 20.63 -51.23 10.20
C TYR A 944 21.43 -50.96 11.47
N ASN A 945 22.21 -49.85 11.49
CA ASN A 945 23.23 -49.63 12.53
C ASN A 945 22.81 -48.64 13.63
N HIS A 946 21.50 -48.41 13.80
CA HIS A 946 21.01 -47.50 14.85
C HIS A 946 20.29 -48.33 15.95
N ALA A 947 20.56 -47.98 17.21
CA ALA A 947 19.96 -48.63 18.40
C ALA A 947 18.67 -47.87 18.82
N ASP A 948 17.70 -47.79 17.89
CA ASP A 948 16.38 -47.16 18.10
C ASP A 948 15.25 -48.23 18.01
N GLU A 949 13.99 -47.81 18.12
CA GLU A 949 12.84 -48.67 18.01
C GLU A 949 12.77 -49.43 16.66
N VAL A 950 13.27 -48.75 15.60
CA VAL A 950 13.35 -49.35 14.27
C VAL A 950 14.46 -50.43 14.24
N GLY A 951 15.57 -50.18 14.91
CA GLY A 951 16.66 -51.15 15.07
C GLY A 951 16.19 -52.43 15.73
N ARG A 952 15.38 -52.34 16.80
CA ARG A 952 14.74 -53.48 17.44
C ARG A 952 13.82 -54.24 16.50
N LEU A 953 13.00 -53.54 15.71
CA LEU A 953 12.13 -54.19 14.71
C LEU A 953 12.95 -54.88 13.61
N VAL A 954 14.06 -54.31 13.16
CA VAL A 954 14.97 -54.93 12.20
C VAL A 954 15.64 -56.18 12.80
N GLU A 955 16.02 -56.14 14.06
CA GLU A 955 16.61 -57.25 14.78
C GLU A 955 15.58 -58.39 14.90
N GLU A 956 14.34 -58.11 15.28
CA GLU A 956 13.27 -59.12 15.34
C GLU A 956 12.96 -59.70 13.95
N TYR A 957 13.00 -58.87 12.88
CA TYR A 957 12.89 -59.36 11.51
C TYR A 957 14.04 -60.30 11.15
N ASN A 958 15.29 -59.93 11.47
CA ASN A 958 16.45 -60.78 11.22
C ASN A 958 16.38 -62.08 12.00
N ASN A 959 15.95 -62.04 13.27
CA ASN A 959 15.70 -63.22 14.10
C ASN A 959 14.61 -64.13 13.50
N MET A 960 13.54 -63.53 12.92
CA MET A 960 12.50 -64.30 12.25
C MET A 960 13.02 -64.96 10.97
N VAL A 961 13.90 -64.28 10.19
CA VAL A 961 14.58 -64.89 9.03
C VAL A 961 15.41 -66.11 9.44
N ASP A 962 16.19 -66.01 10.55
CA ASP A 962 16.98 -67.13 11.08
C ASP A 962 16.12 -68.31 11.50
N LYS A 963 15.04 -68.07 12.23
CA LYS A 963 14.07 -69.09 12.65
C LYS A 963 13.38 -69.78 11.47
N LEU A 964 13.10 -69.02 10.40
CA LEU A 964 12.51 -69.55 9.18
C LEU A 964 13.48 -70.47 8.45
N ASP A 965 14.73 -70.04 8.34
CA ASP A 965 15.79 -70.86 7.72
C ASP A 965 16.04 -72.15 8.54
N GLU A 966 16.07 -72.06 9.87
CA GLU A 966 16.16 -73.25 10.76
C GLU A 966 14.95 -74.18 10.57
N SER A 967 13.72 -73.61 10.51
CA SER A 967 12.49 -74.36 10.30
C SER A 967 12.46 -75.11 8.96
N ILE A 968 13.01 -74.48 7.91
CA ILE A 968 13.12 -75.10 6.59
C ILE A 968 14.09 -76.28 6.63
N VAL A 969 15.22 -76.09 7.32
CA VAL A 969 16.23 -77.17 7.49
C VAL A 969 15.58 -78.36 8.26
N GLN A 970 14.82 -78.07 9.33
CA GLN A 970 14.14 -79.10 10.08
C GLN A 970 13.03 -79.79 9.26
N LEU A 971 12.26 -79.01 8.47
CA LEU A 971 11.23 -79.60 7.59
C LEU A 971 11.84 -80.46 6.49
N ALA A 972 12.96 -80.01 5.86
CA ALA A 972 13.68 -80.82 4.86
C ALA A 972 14.24 -82.07 5.45
N LYS A 973 14.68 -82.02 6.72
CA LYS A 973 15.17 -83.19 7.41
C LYS A 973 14.02 -84.14 7.73
N SER A 974 12.87 -83.64 8.24
CA SER A 974 11.65 -84.42 8.49
C SER A 974 11.07 -85.09 7.26
N GLU A 975 10.99 -84.31 6.13
CA GLU A 975 10.55 -84.84 4.87
C GLU A 975 11.48 -85.94 4.31
N ARG A 976 12.80 -85.74 4.46
CA ARG A 976 13.77 -86.76 4.09
C ARG A 976 13.64 -87.98 4.96
N GLU A 977 13.47 -87.87 6.25
CA GLU A 977 13.18 -88.98 7.15
C GLU A 977 11.85 -89.63 6.86
N SER A 978 10.80 -88.87 6.50
CA SER A 978 9.51 -89.44 6.11
C SER A 978 9.61 -90.22 4.78
N ALA A 979 10.31 -89.57 3.78
CA ALA A 979 10.54 -90.31 2.51
C ALA A 979 11.39 -91.55 2.66
N TRP A 980 12.40 -91.50 3.58
CA TRP A 980 13.17 -92.70 3.96
C TRP A 980 12.33 -93.82 4.60
N ARG A 981 11.37 -93.43 5.48
CA ARG A 981 10.42 -94.38 6.12
C ARG A 981 9.46 -94.98 5.13
N GLU A 982 9.00 -94.15 4.14
CA GLU A 982 8.07 -94.55 3.09
C GLU A 982 8.79 -95.49 2.12
N MET A 983 10.05 -95.19 1.70
CA MET A 983 10.89 -96.11 0.96
C MET A 983 11.21 -97.39 1.69
N ALA A 984 11.53 -97.32 2.98
CA ALA A 984 11.76 -98.54 3.79
C ALA A 984 10.49 -99.39 3.93
N ARG A 985 9.30 -98.79 3.97
CA ARG A 985 8.03 -99.49 3.91
C ARG A 985 7.72 -100.12 2.55
N GLN A 986 8.20 -99.54 1.43
CA GLN A 986 8.02 -100.13 0.10
C GLN A 986 9.02 -101.25 -0.17
N ILE A 987 10.16 -101.26 0.49
CA ILE A 987 11.19 -102.28 0.34
C ILE A 987 10.99 -103.48 1.31
N ALA A 988 10.23 -103.28 2.46
CA ALA A 988 9.85 -104.34 3.33
C ALA A 988 8.55 -105.00 2.91
#